data_da565dad2c99b4feb5f7cd7c4e4863fa
#
_entry.id   da565dad2c99b4feb5f7cd7c4e4863fa
#
_cell.length_a   1.000
_cell.length_b   1.000
_cell.length_c   1.000
_cell.angle_alpha   90.00
_cell.angle_beta   90.00
_cell.angle_gamma   90.00
#
_symmetry.space_group_name_H-M   'P 1'
#
loop_
_entity.id
_entity.type
_entity.pdbx_description
1 polymer ?
#
loop_
_entity_poly.entity_id
_entity_poly.type
_entity_poly.pdbx_seq_one_letter_code
_entity_poly.pdbx_strand_id
1 'polypeptide(L)'
;MRLDKLAITAQEAFQNSMGVASDAESAVIQPIHLLKALLDADENNLAAIIQRIGADPVQLERNVNEEVERGPKSQGGMPMPMPGNDLMKTIDNAVKAAEKLGDSYATSEHLLIALSEDKGAAGRILDGVGITRKNIEAAYEELRGDTRVTDQQEKAQFEALEQYGQNLTQQAREGKLDPVIGRSEEIRRTIQVLSRRTKNNPVLIGEPGTGKTAIVEGLAQRIVAGDVPSSLKDRDIVSLDLGAMMAGAKYRGEFEDRLKAVLREVKQSEGKVILFIDELHTIVGAGSSGDSTLDAGNMLKPALARGELHAIGATTLDEYRKYVEKDKALARRFQPVTIGEPTVEDTIAILRGLKEKYEIHHGVRITDGAIVAAAELSDRYISDRFLPDKAIDLMDEAASRLRIEIDSMPEEVDMAERKLTQMQIEEQALMKESDEASKERLEALRRDIANAQEDLDRRKAEWRNEKDVIENVQTLKADLESAQAEEERVTREGDLSRASELRYSTIPELQQRLKTAEETLVGKQKDGAILKEEVSEDEIAEVVSAWTGIPVQKMMQGEMEKLADLEDKLHERVVGQDEAVHAVAGAIRRNRAGLSDPNRPVGSFMFLGPTGVGKTELAKALAEYLFDSEKAMVRIDMSEYMEKFSVQRLIGAPPGYVGYDEGGQLTEAVRRKPYSVVLLDEIEKAHPDVFNVLLQVLDDGRLTDGQGRVVSFKNAIIIMTSNIASQEIRDFAKENESMGEMMEGMMKADVATASKKLAEFTNRIQDSLRATFKPEFLNRIDDIITFKPLSIESMEPIVKLQLEDVRRRLADRHVSLDVTPAALEHLSIDGFDPVYGARPLKRLIQREVVDRIADAAVRGKLLDRSHVLIDVDDAAGDYTCRVEAPLDLDALPLE
;
A
#
# COMPACT_ATOMS: atom_id res chain seq x y z
N MET A 1 44.58 -45.18 0.09
CA MET A 1 43.95 -43.87 0.29
C MET A 1 42.47 -44.13 0.60
N ARG A 2 42.03 -43.82 1.80
CA ARG A 2 40.64 -44.09 2.27
C ARG A 2 39.74 -42.87 1.99
N LEU A 3 39.77 -42.31 0.77
CA LEU A 3 38.89 -41.18 0.39
C LEU A 3 37.42 -41.57 0.41
N ASP A 4 37.15 -42.86 0.26
CA ASP A 4 35.82 -43.46 0.40
C ASP A 4 35.22 -43.35 1.83
N LYS A 5 36.07 -43.08 2.82
CA LYS A 5 35.75 -42.86 4.23
C LYS A 5 35.60 -41.37 4.62
N LEU A 6 35.75 -40.46 3.68
CA LEU A 6 35.52 -39.04 3.90
C LEU A 6 34.07 -38.70 3.56
N ALA A 7 33.46 -37.85 4.33
CA ALA A 7 32.20 -37.18 3.98
C ALA A 7 32.40 -36.27 2.77
N ILE A 8 31.33 -35.90 2.06
CA ILE A 8 31.40 -35.09 0.83
C ILE A 8 32.10 -33.75 1.11
N THR A 9 31.78 -33.07 2.19
CA THR A 9 32.43 -31.80 2.59
C THR A 9 33.93 -31.92 2.81
N ALA A 10 34.37 -33.02 3.40
CA ALA A 10 35.78 -33.31 3.60
C ALA A 10 36.49 -33.68 2.27
N GLN A 11 35.78 -34.33 1.32
CA GLN A 11 36.33 -34.60 -0.02
C GLN A 11 36.44 -33.30 -0.83
N GLU A 12 35.48 -32.41 -0.75
CA GLU A 12 35.53 -31.10 -1.39
C GLU A 12 36.67 -30.24 -0.85
N ALA A 13 36.85 -30.19 0.47
CA ALA A 13 38.00 -29.51 1.08
C ALA A 13 39.32 -30.07 0.60
N PHE A 14 39.43 -31.40 0.44
CA PHE A 14 40.61 -32.02 -0.11
C PHE A 14 40.83 -31.64 -1.60
N GLN A 15 39.78 -31.60 -2.40
CA GLN A 15 39.87 -31.17 -3.80
C GLN A 15 40.25 -29.69 -3.91
N ASN A 16 39.63 -28.81 -3.10
CA ASN A 16 39.97 -27.40 -3.06
C ASN A 16 41.44 -27.15 -2.61
N SER A 17 42.00 -28.01 -1.76
CA SER A 17 43.39 -27.91 -1.38
C SER A 17 44.37 -28.07 -2.54
N MET A 18 43.96 -28.74 -3.61
CA MET A 18 44.72 -28.80 -4.87
C MET A 18 44.77 -27.44 -5.56
N GLY A 19 43.67 -26.72 -5.59
CA GLY A 19 43.55 -25.35 -6.12
C GLY A 19 44.49 -24.43 -5.34
N VAL A 20 44.34 -24.42 -3.99
CA VAL A 20 45.21 -23.63 -3.10
C VAL A 20 46.71 -23.93 -3.31
N ALA A 21 47.08 -25.18 -3.48
CA ALA A 21 48.47 -25.54 -3.74
C ALA A 21 48.94 -25.07 -5.12
N SER A 22 48.07 -25.14 -6.13
CA SER A 22 48.36 -24.65 -7.49
C SER A 22 48.53 -23.12 -7.49
N ASP A 23 47.67 -22.39 -6.83
CA ASP A 23 47.70 -20.92 -6.73
C ASP A 23 48.98 -20.46 -5.97
N ALA A 24 49.40 -21.23 -4.98
CA ALA A 24 50.63 -20.99 -4.24
C ALA A 24 51.89 -21.45 -4.99
N GLU A 25 51.78 -21.92 -6.25
CA GLU A 25 52.87 -22.44 -7.06
C GLU A 25 53.63 -23.63 -6.40
N SER A 26 52.95 -24.38 -5.53
CA SER A 26 53.56 -25.52 -4.79
C SER A 26 53.44 -26.83 -5.59
N ALA A 27 54.53 -27.56 -5.73
CA ALA A 27 54.56 -28.88 -6.39
C ALA A 27 53.90 -29.99 -5.53
N VAL A 28 53.74 -29.76 -4.23
CA VAL A 28 53.27 -30.75 -3.26
C VAL A 28 52.16 -30.16 -2.41
N ILE A 29 51.02 -30.85 -2.36
CA ILE A 29 49.93 -30.46 -1.46
C ILE A 29 50.29 -30.83 -0.03
N GLN A 30 50.43 -29.84 0.84
CA GLN A 30 50.80 -29.99 2.26
C GLN A 30 49.56 -29.81 3.16
N PRO A 31 49.61 -30.23 4.44
CA PRO A 31 48.50 -30.01 5.40
C PRO A 31 48.06 -28.56 5.53
N ILE A 32 48.97 -27.58 5.34
CA ILE A 32 48.61 -26.15 5.38
C ILE A 32 47.67 -25.73 4.24
N HIS A 33 47.80 -26.31 3.04
CA HIS A 33 46.88 -26.03 1.93
C HIS A 33 45.49 -26.60 2.20
N LEU A 34 45.41 -27.76 2.90
CA LEU A 34 44.14 -28.32 3.36
C LEU A 34 43.52 -27.45 4.46
N LEU A 35 44.31 -26.94 5.39
CA LEU A 35 43.80 -26.01 6.42
C LEU A 35 43.23 -24.75 5.82
N LYS A 36 43.93 -24.16 4.82
CA LYS A 36 43.38 -22.99 4.11
C LYS A 36 42.09 -23.33 3.38
N ALA A 37 42.03 -24.41 2.63
CA ALA A 37 40.83 -24.85 1.91
C ALA A 37 39.64 -25.12 2.86
N LEU A 38 39.89 -25.56 4.08
CA LEU A 38 38.88 -25.73 5.11
C LEU A 38 38.37 -24.39 5.66
N LEU A 39 39.26 -23.39 5.82
CA LEU A 39 38.87 -22.06 6.30
C LEU A 39 38.12 -21.22 5.23
N ASP A 40 38.49 -21.43 3.94
CA ASP A 40 37.86 -20.72 2.81
C ASP A 40 36.49 -21.31 2.44
N ALA A 41 36.08 -22.44 3.01
CA ALA A 41 34.79 -23.06 2.68
C ALA A 41 33.64 -22.44 3.50
N ASP A 42 32.73 -21.75 2.82
CA ASP A 42 31.60 -21.02 3.42
C ASP A 42 30.57 -21.90 4.20
N GLU A 43 30.66 -23.22 4.02
CA GLU A 43 29.61 -24.14 4.56
C GLU A 43 30.13 -25.00 5.73
N ASN A 44 31.26 -24.66 6.37
CA ASN A 44 31.83 -25.48 7.42
C ASN A 44 31.50 -24.96 8.84
N ASN A 45 31.09 -25.85 9.75
CA ASN A 45 30.90 -25.56 11.19
C ASN A 45 32.21 -25.18 11.90
N LEU A 46 33.30 -25.03 11.19
CA LEU A 46 34.64 -24.78 11.75
C LEU A 46 34.71 -23.39 12.43
N ALA A 47 34.02 -22.38 11.90
CA ALA A 47 33.97 -21.05 12.49
C ALA A 47 33.34 -21.09 13.89
N ALA A 48 32.24 -21.84 14.07
CA ALA A 48 31.57 -22.01 15.36
C ALA A 48 32.50 -22.74 16.37
N ILE A 49 33.21 -23.80 15.92
CA ILE A 49 34.18 -24.51 16.77
C ILE A 49 35.31 -23.57 17.19
N ILE A 50 35.90 -22.80 16.26
CA ILE A 50 37.01 -21.87 16.49
C ILE A 50 36.60 -20.78 17.48
N GLN A 51 35.42 -20.17 17.32
CA GLN A 51 34.89 -19.16 18.25
C GLN A 51 34.62 -19.74 19.64
N ARG A 52 34.10 -20.96 19.72
CA ARG A 52 33.84 -21.61 21.01
C ARG A 52 35.10 -22.00 21.78
N ILE A 53 36.16 -22.26 21.07
CA ILE A 53 37.50 -22.44 21.67
C ILE A 53 38.06 -21.10 22.19
N GLY A 54 37.49 -19.96 21.73
CA GLY A 54 37.97 -18.62 22.08
C GLY A 54 39.10 -18.11 21.20
N ALA A 55 39.31 -18.72 20.04
CA ALA A 55 40.32 -18.30 19.06
C ALA A 55 39.69 -17.30 18.07
N ASP A 56 40.48 -16.33 17.58
CA ASP A 56 40.05 -15.38 16.57
C ASP A 56 40.16 -15.97 15.16
N PRO A 57 39.05 -16.21 14.43
CA PRO A 57 39.07 -16.78 13.08
C PRO A 57 39.84 -15.92 12.09
N VAL A 58 39.74 -14.58 12.19
CA VAL A 58 40.41 -13.63 11.28
C VAL A 58 41.94 -13.68 11.45
N GLN A 59 42.37 -13.76 12.70
CA GLN A 59 43.80 -13.91 13.00
C GLN A 59 44.35 -15.27 12.51
N LEU A 60 43.57 -16.34 12.67
CA LEU A 60 43.96 -17.67 12.18
C LEU A 60 44.09 -17.66 10.64
N GLU A 61 43.09 -17.15 9.94
CA GLU A 61 43.10 -17.08 8.48
C GLU A 61 44.27 -16.26 7.96
N ARG A 62 44.59 -15.15 8.57
CA ARG A 62 45.74 -14.32 8.22
C ARG A 62 47.05 -15.08 8.39
N ASN A 63 47.24 -15.79 9.51
CA ASN A 63 48.45 -16.58 9.77
C ASN A 63 48.63 -17.72 8.75
N VAL A 64 47.50 -18.34 8.36
CA VAL A 64 47.50 -19.41 7.36
C VAL A 64 47.87 -18.86 6.00
N ASN A 65 47.28 -17.71 5.60
CA ASN A 65 47.58 -17.07 4.32
C ASN A 65 49.07 -16.68 4.21
N GLU A 66 49.62 -16.07 5.26
CA GLU A 66 51.06 -15.70 5.28
C GLU A 66 51.97 -16.92 5.15
N GLU A 67 51.62 -18.04 5.75
CA GLU A 67 52.47 -19.26 5.69
C GLU A 67 52.35 -19.98 4.35
N VAL A 68 51.16 -19.98 3.73
CA VAL A 68 50.97 -20.52 2.36
C VAL A 68 51.80 -19.73 1.35
N GLU A 69 51.83 -18.39 1.45
CA GLU A 69 52.62 -17.52 0.56
C GLU A 69 54.14 -17.70 0.73
N ARG A 70 54.59 -18.02 1.95
CA ARG A 70 56.01 -18.30 2.28
C ARG A 70 56.48 -19.69 1.84
N GLY A 71 55.55 -20.56 1.46
CA GLY A 71 55.88 -21.94 1.07
C GLY A 71 56.84 -22.06 -0.11
N PRO A 72 57.46 -23.23 -0.28
CA PRO A 72 58.46 -23.47 -1.35
C PRO A 72 57.75 -23.45 -2.72
N LYS A 73 58.18 -22.51 -3.58
CA LYS A 73 57.68 -22.36 -4.95
C LYS A 73 58.44 -23.24 -5.94
N SER A 74 57.72 -23.85 -6.88
CA SER A 74 58.27 -24.67 -7.94
C SER A 74 58.92 -23.83 -9.04
N GLN A 75 60.21 -24.05 -9.34
CA GLN A 75 60.89 -23.41 -10.47
C GLN A 75 60.74 -24.28 -11.72
N GLY A 76 59.83 -23.89 -12.63
CA GLY A 76 59.75 -24.48 -13.98
C GLY A 76 58.48 -25.32 -14.22
N GLY A 77 57.63 -24.86 -15.10
CA GLY A 77 56.46 -25.49 -15.75
C GLY A 77 55.48 -26.20 -14.82
N MET A 78 54.24 -25.75 -14.77
CA MET A 78 53.20 -26.24 -13.85
C MET A 78 53.02 -27.77 -13.90
N PRO A 79 53.58 -28.59 -13.00
CA PRO A 79 53.06 -29.93 -12.76
C PRO A 79 51.85 -29.83 -11.86
N MET A 80 50.80 -30.60 -12.14
CA MET A 80 49.65 -30.71 -11.19
C MET A 80 50.23 -31.05 -9.79
N PRO A 81 49.83 -30.28 -8.73
CA PRO A 81 50.32 -30.55 -7.38
C PRO A 81 49.97 -31.98 -6.94
N MET A 82 50.93 -32.69 -6.38
CA MET A 82 50.71 -34.07 -5.91
C MET A 82 50.58 -34.11 -4.39
N PRO A 83 49.65 -34.92 -3.83
CA PRO A 83 49.48 -35.05 -2.40
C PRO A 83 50.77 -35.46 -1.70
N GLY A 84 51.23 -34.69 -0.72
CA GLY A 84 52.40 -35.01 0.09
C GLY A 84 52.14 -36.15 1.08
N ASN A 85 53.20 -36.84 1.48
CA ASN A 85 53.10 -37.93 2.47
C ASN A 85 52.49 -37.47 3.80
N ASP A 86 52.72 -36.24 4.24
CA ASP A 86 52.22 -35.71 5.50
C ASP A 86 50.73 -35.40 5.38
N LEU A 87 50.24 -34.88 4.25
CA LEU A 87 48.81 -34.72 3.99
C LEU A 87 48.09 -36.07 4.02
N MET A 88 48.70 -37.11 3.42
CA MET A 88 48.11 -38.44 3.42
C MET A 88 48.00 -39.03 4.83
N LYS A 89 48.99 -38.79 5.71
CA LYS A 89 48.91 -39.16 7.12
C LYS A 89 47.83 -38.37 7.87
N THR A 90 47.67 -37.09 7.58
CA THR A 90 46.62 -36.25 8.18
C THR A 90 45.24 -36.82 7.83
N ILE A 91 44.99 -37.20 6.57
CA ILE A 91 43.73 -37.83 6.16
C ILE A 91 43.49 -39.17 6.86
N ASP A 92 44.50 -40.03 6.94
CA ASP A 92 44.36 -41.29 7.65
C ASP A 92 44.12 -41.09 9.16
N ASN A 93 44.71 -40.04 9.76
CA ASN A 93 44.44 -39.66 11.16
C ASN A 93 43.05 -39.12 11.36
N ALA A 94 42.51 -38.35 10.42
CA ALA A 94 41.11 -37.86 10.47
C ALA A 94 40.10 -39.02 10.44
N VAL A 95 40.34 -40.03 9.59
CA VAL A 95 39.48 -41.24 9.57
C VAL A 95 39.57 -42.00 10.90
N LYS A 96 40.76 -42.11 11.51
CA LYS A 96 40.88 -42.73 12.86
C LYS A 96 40.23 -41.90 13.95
N ALA A 97 40.25 -40.56 13.85
CA ALA A 97 39.56 -39.67 14.78
C ALA A 97 38.02 -39.86 14.69
N ALA A 98 37.48 -39.96 13.48
CA ALA A 98 36.07 -40.27 13.25
C ALA A 98 35.69 -41.65 13.84
N GLU A 99 36.45 -42.70 13.56
CA GLU A 99 36.19 -44.04 14.12
C GLU A 99 36.24 -44.05 15.64
N LYS A 100 37.17 -43.27 16.28
CA LYS A 100 37.27 -43.13 17.73
C LYS A 100 36.05 -42.41 18.33
N LEU A 101 35.53 -41.43 17.63
CA LEU A 101 34.35 -40.64 18.05
C LEU A 101 33.03 -41.33 17.69
N GLY A 102 33.05 -42.51 17.05
CA GLY A 102 31.91 -43.34 16.70
C GLY A 102 31.21 -42.96 15.40
N ASP A 103 31.87 -42.18 14.53
CA ASP A 103 31.39 -41.76 13.24
C ASP A 103 31.84 -42.70 12.12
N SER A 104 31.00 -42.96 11.12
CA SER A 104 31.28 -43.85 9.99
C SER A 104 32.10 -43.16 8.90
N TYR A 105 32.03 -41.83 8.80
CA TYR A 105 32.75 -40.99 7.84
C TYR A 105 33.47 -39.84 8.54
N ALA A 106 34.61 -39.46 8.03
CA ALA A 106 35.39 -38.33 8.54
C ALA A 106 34.93 -37.04 7.86
N THR A 107 34.51 -36.05 8.64
CA THR A 107 34.03 -34.73 8.22
C THR A 107 35.13 -33.69 8.29
N SER A 108 34.84 -32.41 7.96
CA SER A 108 35.74 -31.27 8.05
C SER A 108 36.31 -31.07 9.46
N GLU A 109 35.50 -31.33 10.50
CA GLU A 109 35.90 -31.24 11.92
C GLU A 109 36.96 -32.32 12.26
N HIS A 110 36.77 -33.51 11.74
CA HIS A 110 37.78 -34.58 11.92
C HIS A 110 39.10 -34.26 11.20
N LEU A 111 39.04 -33.56 10.02
CA LEU A 111 40.21 -33.04 9.36
C LEU A 111 40.92 -31.97 10.22
N LEU A 112 40.16 -31.06 10.86
CA LEU A 112 40.71 -30.06 11.78
C LEU A 112 41.41 -30.71 13.01
N ILE A 113 40.80 -31.75 13.60
CA ILE A 113 41.42 -32.56 14.67
C ILE A 113 42.75 -33.16 14.19
N ALA A 114 42.80 -33.74 13.00
CA ALA A 114 44.00 -34.33 12.47
C ALA A 114 45.07 -33.27 12.09
N LEU A 115 44.65 -32.09 11.63
CA LEU A 115 45.54 -30.96 11.34
C LEU A 115 46.18 -30.38 12.60
N SER A 116 45.48 -30.37 13.75
CA SER A 116 45.99 -29.89 15.01
C SER A 116 47.14 -30.81 15.53
N GLU A 117 47.23 -32.06 15.08
CA GLU A 117 48.30 -32.99 15.39
C GLU A 117 49.46 -33.00 14.36
N ASP A 118 49.32 -32.19 13.29
CA ASP A 118 50.39 -32.06 12.29
C ASP A 118 51.65 -31.44 12.90
N LYS A 119 52.79 -32.04 12.61
CA LYS A 119 54.10 -31.53 13.04
C LYS A 119 54.66 -30.43 12.15
N GLY A 120 53.97 -30.15 11.04
CA GLY A 120 54.31 -29.12 10.06
C GLY A 120 53.79 -27.71 10.43
N ALA A 121 53.57 -26.93 9.42
CA ALA A 121 53.13 -25.54 9.55
C ALA A 121 51.69 -25.45 10.06
N ALA A 122 50.79 -26.33 9.61
CA ALA A 122 49.37 -26.29 10.02
C ALA A 122 49.21 -26.47 11.52
N GLY A 123 49.83 -27.50 12.12
CA GLY A 123 49.76 -27.76 13.56
C GLY A 123 50.37 -26.66 14.41
N ARG A 124 51.51 -26.08 13.97
CA ARG A 124 52.16 -24.97 14.67
C ARG A 124 51.28 -23.70 14.74
N ILE A 125 50.60 -23.42 13.65
CA ILE A 125 49.67 -22.25 13.58
C ILE A 125 48.47 -22.48 14.51
N LEU A 126 47.82 -23.66 14.42
CA LEU A 126 46.70 -24.03 15.28
C LEU A 126 47.07 -24.02 16.78
N ASP A 127 48.24 -24.60 17.13
CA ASP A 127 48.72 -24.56 18.54
C ASP A 127 49.06 -23.15 19.00
N GLY A 128 49.58 -22.28 18.13
CA GLY A 128 49.90 -20.88 18.42
C GLY A 128 48.69 -20.00 18.74
N VAL A 129 47.48 -20.37 18.27
CA VAL A 129 46.22 -19.72 18.58
C VAL A 129 45.36 -20.50 19.59
N GLY A 130 45.93 -21.55 20.23
CA GLY A 130 45.27 -22.34 21.27
C GLY A 130 44.28 -23.38 20.76
N ILE A 131 44.28 -23.67 19.47
CA ILE A 131 43.44 -24.69 18.85
C ILE A 131 44.14 -26.05 18.94
N THR A 132 43.87 -26.75 20.04
CA THR A 132 44.48 -28.06 20.31
C THR A 132 43.44 -29.18 20.10
N ARG A 133 43.92 -30.41 19.81
CA ARG A 133 43.03 -31.56 19.69
C ARG A 133 42.00 -31.67 20.79
N LYS A 134 42.40 -31.48 22.07
CA LYS A 134 41.53 -31.60 23.21
C LYS A 134 40.42 -30.55 23.20
N ASN A 135 40.72 -29.30 22.82
CA ASN A 135 39.76 -28.22 22.77
C ASN A 135 38.79 -28.40 21.57
N ILE A 136 39.31 -28.90 20.42
CA ILE A 136 38.46 -29.23 19.27
C ILE A 136 37.50 -30.38 19.58
N GLU A 137 38.03 -31.52 20.15
CA GLU A 137 37.19 -32.65 20.52
C GLU A 137 36.09 -32.23 21.50
N ALA A 138 36.43 -31.43 22.52
CA ALA A 138 35.45 -30.93 23.51
C ALA A 138 34.38 -30.02 22.87
N ALA A 139 34.78 -29.02 22.06
CA ALA A 139 33.86 -28.13 21.36
C ALA A 139 33.00 -28.91 20.36
N TYR A 140 33.56 -29.85 19.66
CA TYR A 140 32.84 -30.68 18.70
C TYR A 140 31.82 -31.61 19.37
N GLU A 141 32.18 -32.26 20.50
CA GLU A 141 31.28 -33.12 21.27
C GLU A 141 30.11 -32.28 21.88
N GLU A 142 30.42 -31.08 22.37
CA GLU A 142 29.40 -30.17 22.89
C GLU A 142 28.42 -29.70 21.81
N LEU A 143 28.91 -29.34 20.62
CA LEU A 143 28.07 -28.88 19.51
C LEU A 143 27.23 -30.00 18.88
N ARG A 144 27.76 -31.20 18.75
CA ARG A 144 27.08 -32.31 18.09
C ARG A 144 26.13 -33.11 18.99
N GLY A 145 26.29 -33.06 20.29
CA GLY A 145 25.53 -33.88 21.26
C GLY A 145 25.65 -35.38 20.95
N ASP A 146 24.49 -36.09 20.93
CA ASP A 146 24.47 -37.56 20.61
C ASP A 146 24.42 -37.90 19.11
N THR A 147 24.55 -36.93 18.23
CA THR A 147 24.49 -37.12 16.77
C THR A 147 25.73 -37.85 16.30
N ARG A 148 25.56 -38.85 15.37
CA ARG A 148 26.66 -39.60 14.75
C ARG A 148 26.53 -39.49 13.24
N VAL A 149 27.66 -39.30 12.56
CA VAL A 149 27.70 -39.24 11.10
C VAL A 149 27.72 -40.67 10.52
N THR A 150 26.58 -41.10 10.03
CA THR A 150 26.34 -42.47 9.53
C THR A 150 26.25 -42.51 8.00
N ASP A 151 25.96 -41.40 7.35
CA ASP A 151 25.86 -41.26 5.89
C ASP A 151 26.96 -40.32 5.36
N GLN A 152 27.48 -40.63 4.16
CA GLN A 152 28.49 -39.83 3.50
C GLN A 152 28.03 -38.44 3.10
N GLN A 153 26.71 -38.29 2.87
CA GLN A 153 26.05 -37.04 2.55
C GLN A 153 25.58 -36.23 3.77
N GLU A 154 25.73 -36.75 4.99
CA GLU A 154 25.25 -36.12 6.20
C GLU A 154 26.12 -34.90 6.53
N LYS A 155 25.61 -33.70 6.21
CA LYS A 155 26.16 -32.45 6.71
C LYS A 155 25.71 -32.32 8.17
N ALA A 156 26.64 -32.34 9.09
CA ALA A 156 26.35 -32.00 10.48
C ALA A 156 26.09 -30.47 10.56
N GLN A 157 24.81 -30.05 10.42
CA GLN A 157 24.39 -28.67 10.65
C GLN A 157 24.13 -28.51 12.15
N PHE A 158 25.06 -27.83 12.83
CA PHE A 158 24.88 -27.38 14.20
C PHE A 158 24.28 -25.95 14.17
N GLU A 159 23.47 -25.63 15.19
CA GLU A 159 22.86 -24.29 15.36
C GLU A 159 21.90 -23.89 14.22
N ALA A 160 21.18 -24.89 13.67
CA ALA A 160 20.19 -24.63 12.62
C ALA A 160 19.05 -23.70 13.07
N LEU A 161 18.72 -23.71 14.38
CA LEU A 161 17.74 -22.78 14.97
C LEU A 161 18.26 -21.34 15.00
N GLU A 162 19.56 -21.10 15.21
CA GLU A 162 20.13 -19.75 15.12
C GLU A 162 20.28 -19.28 13.68
N GLN A 163 20.60 -20.21 12.77
CA GLN A 163 20.81 -19.88 11.37
C GLN A 163 19.51 -19.60 10.62
N TYR A 164 18.42 -20.34 10.92
CA TYR A 164 17.16 -20.31 10.17
C TYR A 164 15.97 -19.87 11.03
N GLY A 165 16.19 -19.41 12.25
CA GLY A 165 15.16 -18.97 13.17
C GLY A 165 15.50 -17.67 13.87
N GLN A 166 14.45 -16.90 14.18
CA GLN A 166 14.56 -15.71 15.00
C GLN A 166 13.95 -15.99 16.37
N ASN A 167 14.73 -15.87 17.44
CA ASN A 167 14.25 -16.08 18.80
C ASN A 167 13.47 -14.84 19.29
N LEU A 168 12.15 -14.88 19.20
CA LEU A 168 11.25 -13.79 19.62
C LEU A 168 11.31 -13.55 21.14
N THR A 169 11.51 -14.59 21.94
CA THR A 169 11.64 -14.45 23.41
C THR A 169 12.93 -13.72 23.76
N GLN A 170 14.01 -13.94 23.03
CA GLN A 170 15.25 -13.20 23.21
C GLN A 170 15.09 -11.73 22.80
N GLN A 171 14.44 -11.47 21.66
CA GLN A 171 14.13 -10.09 21.24
C GLN A 171 13.24 -9.36 22.25
N ALA A 172 12.29 -10.08 22.88
CA ALA A 172 11.48 -9.53 23.97
C ALA A 172 12.32 -9.18 25.19
N ARG A 173 13.31 -10.02 25.55
CA ARG A 173 14.26 -9.72 26.66
C ARG A 173 15.12 -8.48 26.36
N GLU A 174 15.44 -8.27 25.09
CA GLU A 174 16.23 -7.13 24.61
C GLU A 174 15.38 -5.86 24.38
N GLY A 175 14.06 -5.94 24.53
CA GLY A 175 13.14 -4.81 24.33
C GLY A 175 12.95 -4.40 22.86
N LYS A 176 13.32 -5.28 21.92
CA LYS A 176 13.25 -5.01 20.47
C LYS A 176 11.86 -5.18 19.86
N LEU A 177 10.94 -5.88 20.55
CA LEU A 177 9.60 -6.11 20.05
C LEU A 177 8.70 -4.91 20.31
N ASP A 178 7.74 -4.72 19.42
CA ASP A 178 6.70 -3.70 19.58
C ASP A 178 5.70 -4.06 20.69
N PRO A 179 5.13 -3.08 21.40
CA PRO A 179 4.11 -3.34 22.39
C PRO A 179 2.83 -3.87 21.72
N VAL A 180 2.31 -4.99 22.24
CA VAL A 180 1.08 -5.60 21.70
C VAL A 180 -0.13 -5.15 22.51
N ILE A 181 -1.03 -4.41 21.85
CA ILE A 181 -2.18 -3.75 22.46
C ILE A 181 -3.48 -4.36 21.89
N GLY A 182 -4.52 -4.49 22.72
CA GLY A 182 -5.86 -4.88 22.29
C GLY A 182 -6.05 -6.38 21.98
N ARG A 183 -5.02 -7.24 22.06
CA ARG A 183 -5.08 -8.66 21.67
C ARG A 183 -5.05 -9.66 22.85
N SER A 184 -5.47 -9.22 24.03
CA SER A 184 -5.37 -10.02 25.26
C SER A 184 -6.20 -11.30 25.22
N GLU A 185 -7.34 -11.32 24.55
CA GLU A 185 -8.20 -12.51 24.46
C GLU A 185 -7.59 -13.56 23.55
N GLU A 186 -7.08 -13.16 22.39
CA GLU A 186 -6.46 -14.04 21.41
C GLU A 186 -5.17 -14.65 21.95
N ILE A 187 -4.34 -13.85 22.65
CA ILE A 187 -3.13 -14.34 23.34
C ILE A 187 -3.54 -15.35 24.42
N ARG A 188 -4.54 -15.03 25.25
CA ARG A 188 -5.05 -15.96 26.28
C ARG A 188 -5.56 -17.25 25.66
N ARG A 189 -6.27 -17.17 24.53
CA ARG A 189 -6.76 -18.35 23.80
C ARG A 189 -5.62 -19.19 23.27
N THR A 190 -4.58 -18.56 22.73
CA THR A 190 -3.36 -19.23 22.26
C THR A 190 -2.66 -19.96 23.41
N ILE A 191 -2.49 -19.32 24.57
CA ILE A 191 -1.96 -19.91 25.79
C ILE A 191 -2.80 -21.13 26.24
N GLN A 192 -4.13 -21.00 26.23
CA GLN A 192 -5.02 -22.11 26.57
C GLN A 192 -4.84 -23.31 25.63
N VAL A 193 -4.66 -23.07 24.32
CA VAL A 193 -4.43 -24.14 23.35
C VAL A 193 -3.09 -24.82 23.61
N LEU A 194 -1.99 -24.05 23.76
CA LEU A 194 -0.65 -24.57 24.07
C LEU A 194 -0.61 -25.43 25.35
N SER A 195 -1.44 -25.10 26.34
CA SER A 195 -1.51 -25.82 27.62
C SER A 195 -2.36 -27.12 27.58
N ARG A 196 -2.95 -27.46 26.43
CA ARG A 196 -3.77 -28.69 26.28
C ARG A 196 -2.89 -29.93 26.20
N ARG A 197 -3.46 -31.08 26.59
CA ARG A 197 -2.79 -32.39 26.45
C ARG A 197 -2.79 -32.89 24.99
N THR A 198 -3.79 -32.49 24.21
CA THR A 198 -3.97 -32.89 22.80
C THR A 198 -4.49 -31.69 22.03
N LYS A 199 -4.20 -31.61 20.73
CA LYS A 199 -4.49 -30.45 19.89
C LYS A 199 -3.90 -29.15 20.50
N ASN A 200 -2.66 -29.26 20.93
CA ASN A 200 -1.93 -28.22 21.64
C ASN A 200 -1.11 -27.30 20.73
N ASN A 201 -1.30 -27.39 19.41
CA ASN A 201 -0.67 -26.50 18.44
C ASN A 201 -1.75 -25.53 17.90
N PRO A 202 -1.73 -24.26 18.29
CA PRO A 202 -2.65 -23.26 17.74
C PRO A 202 -2.29 -22.90 16.30
N VAL A 203 -3.31 -22.65 15.47
CA VAL A 203 -3.16 -21.99 14.18
C VAL A 203 -3.94 -20.69 14.23
N LEU A 204 -3.23 -19.57 14.11
CA LEU A 204 -3.80 -18.23 14.02
C LEU A 204 -4.37 -18.04 12.62
N ILE A 205 -5.67 -17.86 12.52
CA ILE A 205 -6.39 -17.75 11.24
C ILE A 205 -7.00 -16.36 11.16
N GLY A 206 -6.60 -15.60 10.17
CA GLY A 206 -7.12 -14.25 9.93
C GLY A 206 -6.67 -13.71 8.58
N GLU A 207 -7.31 -12.65 8.15
CA GLU A 207 -6.93 -11.96 6.91
C GLU A 207 -5.50 -11.38 7.02
N PRO A 208 -4.83 -11.10 5.88
CA PRO A 208 -3.53 -10.43 5.88
C PRO A 208 -3.62 -9.08 6.61
N GLY A 209 -2.60 -8.72 7.39
CA GLY A 209 -2.58 -7.42 8.08
C GLY A 209 -3.43 -7.32 9.37
N THR A 210 -4.10 -8.41 9.82
CA THR A 210 -4.87 -8.39 11.08
C THR A 210 -4.04 -8.58 12.34
N GLY A 211 -2.71 -8.64 12.24
CA GLY A 211 -1.81 -8.72 13.40
C GLY A 211 -1.61 -10.14 13.96
N LYS A 212 -1.61 -11.17 13.11
CA LYS A 212 -1.36 -12.58 13.54
C LYS A 212 0.01 -12.74 14.19
N THR A 213 1.05 -12.17 13.63
CA THR A 213 2.44 -12.22 14.14
C THR A 213 2.57 -11.49 15.47
N ALA A 214 1.91 -10.33 15.63
CA ALA A 214 1.89 -9.55 16.87
C ALA A 214 1.36 -10.38 18.08
N ILE A 215 0.41 -11.30 17.86
CA ILE A 215 -0.08 -12.19 18.93
C ILE A 215 1.03 -13.09 19.46
N VAL A 216 1.91 -13.57 18.58
CA VAL A 216 3.04 -14.43 18.98
C VAL A 216 4.12 -13.61 19.68
N GLU A 217 4.38 -12.40 19.22
CA GLU A 217 5.27 -11.44 19.87
C GLU A 217 4.76 -11.05 21.26
N GLY A 218 3.45 -10.77 21.40
CA GLY A 218 2.83 -10.52 22.70
C GLY A 218 2.87 -11.73 23.62
N LEU A 219 2.79 -12.95 23.10
CA LEU A 219 3.01 -14.16 23.87
C LEU A 219 4.47 -14.27 24.36
N ALA A 220 5.45 -13.94 23.51
CA ALA A 220 6.86 -13.91 23.88
C ALA A 220 7.13 -12.88 24.99
N GLN A 221 6.55 -11.68 24.91
CA GLN A 221 6.63 -10.65 25.94
C GLN A 221 6.04 -11.14 27.27
N ARG A 222 4.87 -11.82 27.26
CA ARG A 222 4.26 -12.39 28.47
C ARG A 222 5.08 -13.52 29.08
N ILE A 223 5.75 -14.34 28.25
CA ILE A 223 6.67 -15.37 28.75
C ILE A 223 7.82 -14.72 29.51
N VAL A 224 8.44 -13.68 28.95
CA VAL A 224 9.54 -12.93 29.57
C VAL A 224 9.07 -12.23 30.87
N ALA A 225 7.89 -11.64 30.86
CA ALA A 225 7.28 -11.02 32.05
C ALA A 225 6.85 -12.04 33.11
N GLY A 226 6.83 -13.35 32.80
CA GLY A 226 6.35 -14.40 33.70
C GLY A 226 4.82 -14.48 33.84
N ASP A 227 4.07 -13.74 33.02
CA ASP A 227 2.59 -13.69 33.00
C ASP A 227 1.99 -14.85 32.16
N VAL A 228 2.47 -16.05 32.39
CA VAL A 228 2.04 -17.28 31.74
C VAL A 228 1.97 -18.43 32.74
N PRO A 229 1.19 -19.50 32.43
CA PRO A 229 1.21 -20.72 33.24
C PRO A 229 2.61 -21.30 33.43
N SER A 230 2.87 -22.00 34.55
CA SER A 230 4.19 -22.58 34.87
C SER A 230 4.74 -23.48 33.74
N SER A 231 3.87 -24.11 32.97
CA SER A 231 4.26 -24.97 31.84
C SER A 231 4.88 -24.20 30.66
N LEU A 232 4.78 -22.86 30.63
CA LEU A 232 5.29 -22.02 29.55
C LEU A 232 6.39 -21.04 30.01
N LYS A 233 6.66 -20.90 31.32
CA LYS A 233 7.58 -19.86 31.84
C LYS A 233 9.02 -19.96 31.34
N ASP A 234 9.51 -21.18 31.07
CA ASP A 234 10.90 -21.42 30.66
C ASP A 234 11.00 -21.85 29.18
N ARG A 235 10.03 -21.41 28.34
CA ARG A 235 10.02 -21.74 26.93
C ARG A 235 10.45 -20.55 26.09
N ASP A 236 11.17 -20.84 25.02
CA ASP A 236 11.52 -19.87 23.99
C ASP A 236 10.63 -20.05 22.76
N ILE A 237 10.21 -18.95 22.17
CA ILE A 237 9.49 -18.94 20.88
C ILE A 237 10.48 -18.57 19.79
N VAL A 238 10.64 -19.47 18.81
CA VAL A 238 11.51 -19.27 17.67
C VAL A 238 10.67 -19.21 16.39
N SER A 239 10.72 -18.09 15.70
CA SER A 239 10.08 -17.88 14.40
C SER A 239 10.95 -18.49 13.30
N LEU A 240 10.39 -19.38 12.48
CA LEU A 240 11.11 -20.04 11.39
C LEU A 240 11.14 -19.13 10.15
N ASP A 241 12.33 -18.81 9.67
CA ASP A 241 12.54 -18.06 8.43
C ASP A 241 12.60 -19.02 7.24
N LEU A 242 11.46 -19.20 6.57
CA LEU A 242 11.37 -20.04 5.37
C LEU A 242 12.14 -19.46 4.18
N GLY A 243 12.26 -18.14 4.10
CA GLY A 243 13.03 -17.45 3.07
C GLY A 243 14.52 -17.76 3.17
N ALA A 244 15.09 -17.65 4.39
CA ALA A 244 16.48 -18.02 4.66
C ALA A 244 16.75 -19.51 4.42
N MET A 245 15.79 -20.38 4.72
CA MET A 245 15.88 -21.80 4.46
C MET A 245 15.88 -22.16 2.97
N MET A 246 15.20 -21.39 2.13
CA MET A 246 15.15 -21.57 0.68
C MET A 246 16.30 -20.86 -0.04
N ALA A 247 16.83 -19.79 0.53
CA ALA A 247 17.93 -19.03 -0.06
C ALA A 247 19.18 -19.91 -0.22
N GLY A 248 19.78 -19.91 -1.42
CA GLY A 248 20.97 -20.69 -1.72
C GLY A 248 20.76 -22.20 -1.90
N ALA A 249 19.55 -22.74 -1.66
CA ALA A 249 19.27 -24.15 -1.91
C ALA A 249 19.16 -24.42 -3.43
N LYS A 250 20.15 -25.05 -4.01
CA LYS A 250 20.18 -25.40 -5.45
C LYS A 250 19.29 -26.60 -5.78
N TYR A 251 19.03 -27.47 -4.82
CA TYR A 251 18.24 -28.69 -4.97
C TYR A 251 17.26 -28.85 -3.83
N ARG A 252 16.14 -29.49 -4.12
CA ARG A 252 15.04 -29.79 -3.17
C ARG A 252 15.55 -30.49 -1.89
N GLY A 253 16.52 -31.41 -1.99
CA GLY A 253 17.06 -32.12 -0.84
C GLY A 253 17.74 -31.23 0.20
N GLU A 254 18.34 -30.10 -0.19
CA GLU A 254 18.99 -29.17 0.73
C GLU A 254 18.02 -28.48 1.69
N PHE A 255 16.88 -28.04 1.19
CA PHE A 255 15.81 -27.48 2.03
C PHE A 255 15.26 -28.53 3.01
N GLU A 256 15.02 -29.76 2.52
CA GLU A 256 14.54 -30.86 3.35
C GLU A 256 15.53 -31.18 4.47
N ASP A 257 16.84 -31.13 4.19
CA ASP A 257 17.88 -31.42 5.18
C ASP A 257 18.03 -30.28 6.19
N ARG A 258 17.92 -29.01 5.78
CA ARG A 258 17.85 -27.86 6.68
C ARG A 258 16.66 -27.94 7.63
N LEU A 259 15.46 -28.26 7.12
CA LEU A 259 14.28 -28.45 7.94
C LEU A 259 14.41 -29.62 8.92
N LYS A 260 15.02 -30.75 8.49
CA LYS A 260 15.32 -31.87 9.36
C LYS A 260 16.27 -31.49 10.50
N ALA A 261 17.29 -30.66 10.20
CA ALA A 261 18.25 -30.16 11.20
C ALA A 261 17.51 -29.33 12.27
N VAL A 262 16.70 -28.35 11.84
CA VAL A 262 15.86 -27.54 12.76
C VAL A 262 14.95 -28.42 13.61
N LEU A 263 14.22 -29.38 13.01
CA LEU A 263 13.33 -30.27 13.75
C LEU A 263 14.07 -31.19 14.72
N ARG A 264 15.32 -31.56 14.42
CA ARG A 264 16.19 -32.34 15.32
C ARG A 264 16.57 -31.50 16.56
N GLU A 265 16.99 -30.26 16.38
CA GLU A 265 17.31 -29.35 17.50
C GLU A 265 16.09 -29.04 18.37
N VAL A 266 14.93 -28.73 17.74
CA VAL A 266 13.67 -28.55 18.50
C VAL A 266 13.33 -29.80 19.34
N LYS A 267 13.55 -30.99 18.79
CA LYS A 267 13.36 -32.24 19.53
C LYS A 267 14.33 -32.40 20.69
N GLN A 268 15.62 -32.05 20.49
CA GLN A 268 16.66 -32.11 21.52
C GLN A 268 16.43 -31.10 22.66
N SER A 269 15.74 -30.00 22.41
CA SER A 269 15.35 -29.01 23.42
C SER A 269 14.36 -29.53 24.47
N GLU A 270 13.89 -30.78 24.34
CA GLU A 270 12.93 -31.42 25.26
C GLU A 270 11.66 -30.58 25.53
N GLY A 271 11.20 -29.88 24.48
CA GLY A 271 9.99 -29.05 24.51
C GLY A 271 10.19 -27.66 25.09
N LYS A 272 11.42 -27.21 25.30
CA LYS A 272 11.70 -25.81 25.67
C LYS A 272 11.43 -24.81 24.56
N VAL A 273 11.51 -25.28 23.31
CA VAL A 273 11.28 -24.45 22.11
C VAL A 273 9.87 -24.64 21.58
N ILE A 274 9.19 -23.53 21.33
CA ILE A 274 7.94 -23.45 20.58
C ILE A 274 8.26 -22.84 19.23
N LEU A 275 8.02 -23.60 18.16
CA LEU A 275 8.31 -23.14 16.79
C LEU A 275 7.14 -22.30 16.28
N PHE A 276 7.38 -21.08 15.86
CA PHE A 276 6.41 -20.27 15.12
C PHE A 276 6.64 -20.40 13.63
N ILE A 277 5.59 -20.72 12.89
CA ILE A 277 5.61 -20.91 11.44
C ILE A 277 4.58 -19.95 10.86
N ASP A 278 5.07 -18.84 10.33
CA ASP A 278 4.22 -17.95 9.55
C ASP A 278 3.97 -18.56 8.16
N GLU A 279 2.85 -18.22 7.56
CA GLU A 279 2.41 -18.81 6.30
C GLU A 279 2.48 -20.36 6.30
N LEU A 280 1.95 -20.99 7.35
CA LEU A 280 1.99 -22.45 7.55
C LEU A 280 1.60 -23.23 6.29
N HIS A 281 0.75 -22.67 5.45
CA HIS A 281 0.28 -23.26 4.20
C HIS A 281 1.42 -23.51 3.19
N THR A 282 2.49 -22.75 3.22
CA THR A 282 3.65 -22.89 2.33
C THR A 282 4.39 -24.23 2.57
N ILE A 283 4.45 -24.65 3.84
CA ILE A 283 5.07 -25.93 4.22
C ILE A 283 4.11 -27.10 3.96
N VAL A 284 2.78 -26.90 4.16
CA VAL A 284 1.79 -27.96 4.10
C VAL A 284 1.21 -28.14 2.70
N GLY A 285 1.08 -27.08 1.93
CA GLY A 285 0.42 -27.05 0.62
C GLY A 285 1.26 -27.52 -0.56
N ALA A 286 2.50 -27.72 -0.34
CA ALA A 286 3.54 -27.96 -1.34
C ALA A 286 3.47 -29.31 -2.07
N GLY A 287 2.35 -30.04 -2.08
CA GLY A 287 2.25 -31.39 -2.68
C GLY A 287 1.14 -31.63 -3.69
N SER A 288 0.28 -30.66 -4.04
CA SER A 288 -0.99 -30.97 -4.74
C SER A 288 -1.11 -30.56 -6.21
N SER A 289 -0.13 -29.93 -6.81
CA SER A 289 -0.14 -29.61 -8.25
C SER A 289 1.17 -30.00 -8.89
N GLY A 290 1.12 -30.86 -9.87
CA GLY A 290 2.13 -31.66 -10.58
C GLY A 290 3.43 -31.03 -11.07
N ASP A 291 3.89 -29.90 -10.56
CA ASP A 291 5.19 -29.33 -10.84
C ASP A 291 5.79 -28.74 -9.55
N SER A 292 6.86 -29.38 -9.06
CA SER A 292 7.89 -28.89 -8.11
C SER A 292 7.40 -28.25 -6.81
N THR A 293 6.71 -28.98 -5.93
CA THR A 293 6.30 -28.49 -4.62
C THR A 293 6.89 -29.31 -3.46
N LEU A 294 7.43 -28.59 -2.47
CA LEU A 294 8.07 -29.10 -1.27
C LEU A 294 7.09 -29.91 -0.39
N ASP A 295 7.33 -31.20 -0.14
CA ASP A 295 6.49 -32.02 0.77
C ASP A 295 7.02 -31.99 2.21
N ALA A 296 7.31 -30.79 2.71
CA ALA A 296 7.76 -30.57 4.08
C ALA A 296 6.68 -30.91 5.13
N GLY A 297 5.41 -30.90 4.73
CA GLY A 297 4.30 -31.33 5.59
C GLY A 297 4.46 -32.78 6.10
N ASN A 298 5.00 -33.69 5.30
CA ASN A 298 5.22 -35.08 5.72
C ASN A 298 6.34 -35.21 6.75
N MET A 299 7.24 -34.25 6.87
CA MET A 299 8.31 -34.22 7.89
C MET A 299 7.79 -33.74 9.24
N LEU A 300 6.88 -32.77 9.25
CA LEU A 300 6.26 -32.23 10.47
C LEU A 300 5.27 -33.23 11.10
N LYS A 301 4.52 -33.99 10.30
CA LYS A 301 3.48 -34.91 10.75
C LYS A 301 3.93 -35.92 11.81
N PRO A 302 5.07 -36.62 11.70
CA PRO A 302 5.54 -37.53 12.72
C PRO A 302 5.90 -36.86 14.04
N ALA A 303 6.56 -35.70 14.01
CA ALA A 303 6.96 -34.94 15.21
C ALA A 303 5.74 -34.38 15.95
N LEU A 304 4.78 -33.80 15.23
CA LEU A 304 3.51 -33.34 15.77
C LEU A 304 2.66 -34.51 16.32
N ALA A 305 2.72 -35.69 15.67
CA ALA A 305 1.96 -36.85 16.10
C ALA A 305 2.45 -37.45 17.42
N ARG A 306 3.76 -37.41 17.65
CA ARG A 306 4.39 -37.91 18.88
C ARG A 306 4.40 -36.86 20.01
N GLY A 307 4.02 -35.61 19.74
CA GLY A 307 4.10 -34.51 20.69
C GLY A 307 5.52 -34.02 20.95
N GLU A 308 6.46 -34.38 20.08
CA GLU A 308 7.87 -33.97 20.14
C GLU A 308 8.07 -32.52 19.64
N LEU A 309 7.11 -31.96 18.92
CA LEU A 309 7.08 -30.61 18.38
C LEU A 309 5.90 -29.82 18.92
N HIS A 310 6.16 -28.68 19.52
CA HIS A 310 5.17 -27.64 19.81
C HIS A 310 5.31 -26.54 18.75
N ALA A 311 4.19 -26.23 18.08
CA ALA A 311 4.20 -25.24 17.02
C ALA A 311 2.99 -24.31 17.09
N ILE A 312 3.21 -23.04 16.74
CA ILE A 312 2.18 -22.05 16.46
C ILE A 312 2.23 -21.81 14.96
N GLY A 313 1.13 -21.99 14.26
CA GLY A 313 1.04 -21.65 12.83
C GLY A 313 0.24 -20.35 12.64
N ALA A 314 0.52 -19.63 11.56
CA ALA A 314 -0.31 -18.52 11.09
C ALA A 314 -0.65 -18.73 9.61
N THR A 315 -1.88 -18.41 9.20
CA THR A 315 -2.34 -18.53 7.80
C THR A 315 -3.67 -17.79 7.61
N THR A 316 -4.12 -17.66 6.38
CA THR A 316 -5.46 -17.13 6.07
C THR A 316 -6.54 -18.23 6.20
N LEU A 317 -7.82 -17.83 6.23
CA LEU A 317 -8.93 -18.76 6.34
C LEU A 317 -9.02 -19.69 5.12
N ASP A 318 -8.84 -19.16 3.94
CA ASP A 318 -8.94 -19.92 2.69
C ASP A 318 -7.79 -20.92 2.54
N GLU A 319 -6.58 -20.53 2.89
CA GLU A 319 -5.41 -21.39 2.89
C GLU A 319 -5.51 -22.48 3.95
N TYR A 320 -6.02 -22.14 5.15
CA TYR A 320 -6.31 -23.12 6.18
C TYR A 320 -7.27 -24.20 5.68
N ARG A 321 -8.40 -23.80 5.08
CA ARG A 321 -9.39 -24.72 4.50
C ARG A 321 -8.81 -25.57 3.37
N LYS A 322 -8.01 -24.95 2.50
CA LYS A 322 -7.44 -25.60 1.31
C LYS A 322 -6.35 -26.62 1.65
N TYR A 323 -5.49 -26.34 2.61
CA TYR A 323 -4.27 -27.10 2.86
C TYR A 323 -4.26 -27.84 4.21
N VAL A 324 -4.69 -27.21 5.30
CA VAL A 324 -4.60 -27.79 6.65
C VAL A 324 -5.83 -28.62 7.00
N GLU A 325 -7.04 -28.12 6.77
CA GLU A 325 -8.28 -28.77 7.15
C GLU A 325 -8.54 -30.05 6.34
N LYS A 326 -8.14 -30.08 5.06
CA LYS A 326 -8.24 -31.27 4.19
C LYS A 326 -7.33 -32.41 4.64
N ASP A 327 -6.22 -32.10 5.26
CA ASP A 327 -5.30 -33.11 5.80
C ASP A 327 -5.76 -33.55 7.19
N LYS A 328 -6.37 -34.74 7.24
CA LYS A 328 -6.92 -35.31 8.49
C LYS A 328 -5.88 -35.51 9.59
N ALA A 329 -4.59 -35.65 9.27
CA ALA A 329 -3.52 -35.83 10.23
C ALA A 329 -3.18 -34.47 10.91
N LEU A 330 -3.09 -33.40 10.14
CA LEU A 330 -2.84 -32.06 10.64
C LEU A 330 -4.06 -31.47 11.37
N ALA A 331 -5.26 -31.60 10.82
CA ALA A 331 -6.49 -31.11 11.42
C ALA A 331 -6.77 -31.69 12.83
N ARG A 332 -6.23 -32.87 13.13
CA ARG A 332 -6.32 -33.47 14.46
C ARG A 332 -5.28 -32.95 15.46
N ARG A 333 -4.27 -32.24 14.99
CA ARG A 333 -3.14 -31.74 15.80
C ARG A 333 -3.17 -30.25 16.00
N PHE A 334 -3.65 -29.53 15.01
CA PHE A 334 -3.81 -28.09 15.06
C PHE A 334 -5.20 -27.68 15.59
N GLN A 335 -5.24 -26.60 16.35
CA GLN A 335 -6.48 -25.98 16.82
C GLN A 335 -6.59 -24.57 16.25
N PRO A 336 -7.62 -24.25 15.46
CA PRO A 336 -7.82 -22.91 14.95
C PRO A 336 -8.12 -21.91 16.07
N VAL A 337 -7.49 -20.74 15.97
CA VAL A 337 -7.74 -19.52 16.75
C VAL A 337 -7.99 -18.42 15.73
N THR A 338 -9.22 -17.94 15.67
CA THR A 338 -9.62 -16.92 14.71
C THR A 338 -9.17 -15.55 15.19
N ILE A 339 -8.54 -14.80 14.31
CA ILE A 339 -8.06 -13.44 14.54
C ILE A 339 -8.90 -12.53 13.63
N GLY A 340 -9.78 -11.75 14.25
CA GLY A 340 -10.59 -10.78 13.55
C GLY A 340 -9.86 -9.47 13.29
N GLU A 341 -10.38 -8.67 12.38
CA GLU A 341 -10.02 -7.28 12.22
C GLU A 341 -10.36 -6.52 13.50
N PRO A 342 -9.46 -5.69 14.06
CA PRO A 342 -9.75 -4.86 15.24
C PRO A 342 -10.75 -3.76 14.88
N THR A 343 -11.44 -3.23 15.90
CA THR A 343 -12.28 -2.04 15.72
C THR A 343 -11.43 -0.79 15.47
N VAL A 344 -12.07 0.30 15.04
CA VAL A 344 -11.38 1.59 14.87
C VAL A 344 -10.82 2.06 16.22
N GLU A 345 -11.56 1.92 17.32
CA GLU A 345 -11.13 2.27 18.67
C GLU A 345 -9.91 1.44 19.11
N ASP A 346 -9.93 0.13 18.86
CA ASP A 346 -8.78 -0.74 19.16
C ASP A 346 -7.57 -0.34 18.32
N THR A 347 -7.79 0.01 17.05
CA THR A 347 -6.73 0.46 16.15
C THR A 347 -6.10 1.76 16.62
N ILE A 348 -6.91 2.75 17.07
CA ILE A 348 -6.41 3.99 17.64
C ILE A 348 -5.52 3.70 18.87
N ALA A 349 -5.94 2.77 19.73
CA ALA A 349 -5.13 2.36 20.88
C ALA A 349 -3.80 1.71 20.45
N ILE A 350 -3.82 0.86 19.42
CA ILE A 350 -2.61 0.24 18.84
C ILE A 350 -1.67 1.31 18.29
N LEU A 351 -2.17 2.23 17.46
CA LEU A 351 -1.37 3.32 16.88
C LEU A 351 -0.74 4.22 17.96
N ARG A 352 -1.50 4.55 19.03
CA ARG A 352 -0.97 5.31 20.16
C ARG A 352 0.20 4.61 20.85
N GLY A 353 0.14 3.28 20.94
CA GLY A 353 1.24 2.49 21.51
C GLY A 353 2.46 2.37 20.59
N LEU A 354 2.28 2.49 19.29
CA LEU A 354 3.37 2.45 18.30
C LEU A 354 3.96 3.84 18.01
N LYS A 355 3.20 4.90 18.33
CA LYS A 355 3.52 6.29 18.00
C LYS A 355 4.98 6.66 18.30
N GLU A 356 5.43 6.43 19.52
CA GLU A 356 6.77 6.86 19.98
C GLU A 356 7.89 6.23 19.14
N LYS A 357 7.76 4.96 18.76
CA LYS A 357 8.73 4.27 17.91
C LYS A 357 8.80 4.84 16.50
N TYR A 358 7.64 5.18 15.91
CA TYR A 358 7.59 5.79 14.59
C TYR A 358 8.09 7.24 14.61
N GLU A 359 7.78 8.01 15.67
CA GLU A 359 8.32 9.36 15.88
C GLU A 359 9.85 9.34 15.94
N ILE A 360 10.42 8.36 16.63
CA ILE A 360 11.87 8.21 16.75
C ILE A 360 12.48 7.77 15.42
N HIS A 361 11.87 6.78 14.76
CA HIS A 361 12.39 6.24 13.49
C HIS A 361 12.44 7.31 12.39
N HIS A 362 11.37 8.08 12.22
CA HIS A 362 11.28 9.12 11.20
C HIS A 362 11.80 10.49 11.66
N GLY A 363 11.96 10.68 12.95
CA GLY A 363 12.38 11.95 13.52
C GLY A 363 11.33 13.07 13.39
N VAL A 364 10.05 12.73 13.27
CA VAL A 364 8.93 13.67 13.15
C VAL A 364 7.94 13.44 14.30
N ARG A 365 7.16 14.44 14.64
CA ARG A 365 6.09 14.33 15.63
C ARG A 365 4.80 13.85 14.95
N ILE A 366 4.06 12.96 15.60
CA ILE A 366 2.76 12.49 15.13
C ILE A 366 1.68 12.99 16.11
N THR A 367 0.72 13.75 15.63
CA THR A 367 -0.37 14.27 16.47
C THR A 367 -1.37 13.17 16.82
N ASP A 368 -2.13 13.35 17.91
CA ASP A 368 -3.22 12.40 18.23
C ASP A 368 -4.34 12.45 17.19
N GLY A 369 -4.58 13.64 16.60
CA GLY A 369 -5.49 13.80 15.46
C GLY A 369 -5.09 12.97 14.24
N ALA A 370 -3.79 12.92 13.91
CA ALA A 370 -3.28 12.07 12.85
C ALA A 370 -3.53 10.58 13.11
N ILE A 371 -3.37 10.13 14.36
CA ILE A 371 -3.64 8.74 14.75
C ILE A 371 -5.13 8.40 14.57
N VAL A 372 -6.01 9.26 15.05
CA VAL A 372 -7.47 9.09 14.86
C VAL A 372 -7.81 9.10 13.38
N ALA A 373 -7.29 10.07 12.63
CA ALA A 373 -7.51 10.16 11.19
C ALA A 373 -6.98 8.92 10.44
N ALA A 374 -5.79 8.40 10.79
CA ALA A 374 -5.25 7.19 10.15
C ALA A 374 -6.16 5.98 10.36
N ALA A 375 -6.73 5.79 11.54
CA ALA A 375 -7.64 4.69 11.83
C ALA A 375 -9.00 4.88 11.10
N GLU A 376 -9.63 6.05 11.23
CA GLU A 376 -10.94 6.33 10.65
C GLU A 376 -10.92 6.40 9.12
N LEU A 377 -9.95 7.12 8.55
CA LEU A 377 -9.86 7.30 7.11
C LEU A 377 -9.44 5.99 6.42
N SER A 378 -8.55 5.19 7.03
CA SER A 378 -8.21 3.89 6.45
C SER A 378 -9.39 2.93 6.47
N ASP A 379 -10.18 2.89 7.55
CA ASP A 379 -11.37 2.05 7.64
C ASP A 379 -12.41 2.45 6.59
N ARG A 380 -12.62 3.76 6.44
CA ARG A 380 -13.63 4.31 5.55
C ARG A 380 -13.24 4.27 4.06
N TYR A 381 -11.97 4.53 3.72
CA TYR A 381 -11.53 4.76 2.34
C TYR A 381 -10.69 3.64 1.73
N ILE A 382 -10.08 2.77 2.54
CA ILE A 382 -9.24 1.66 2.07
C ILE A 382 -9.93 0.34 2.37
N SER A 383 -10.61 -0.21 1.36
CA SER A 383 -11.44 -1.42 1.49
C SER A 383 -10.74 -2.72 1.08
N ASP A 384 -9.56 -2.66 0.48
CA ASP A 384 -8.80 -3.82 -0.01
C ASP A 384 -7.75 -4.33 0.98
N ARG A 385 -7.60 -3.66 2.12
CA ARG A 385 -6.70 -4.01 3.21
C ARG A 385 -7.44 -3.98 4.55
N PHE A 386 -6.86 -4.57 5.58
CA PHE A 386 -7.46 -4.74 6.90
C PHE A 386 -6.74 -3.91 7.97
N LEU A 387 -7.49 -3.50 9.00
CA LEU A 387 -6.94 -2.92 10.21
C LEU A 387 -6.20 -4.01 11.03
N PRO A 388 -5.13 -3.65 11.77
CA PRO A 388 -4.56 -2.29 11.93
C PRO A 388 -3.53 -1.92 10.84
N ASP A 389 -3.11 -2.86 10.00
CA ASP A 389 -2.00 -2.73 9.06
C ASP A 389 -2.14 -1.51 8.15
N LYS A 390 -3.31 -1.35 7.50
CA LYS A 390 -3.58 -0.18 6.64
C LYS A 390 -3.46 1.17 7.35
N ALA A 391 -3.78 1.24 8.64
CA ALA A 391 -3.66 2.46 9.43
C ALA A 391 -2.22 2.72 9.89
N ILE A 392 -1.48 1.65 10.19
CA ILE A 392 -0.03 1.71 10.48
C ILE A 392 0.72 2.19 9.25
N ASP A 393 0.45 1.60 8.08
CA ASP A 393 1.08 1.99 6.82
C ASP A 393 0.82 3.46 6.47
N LEU A 394 -0.41 3.98 6.71
CA LEU A 394 -0.70 5.40 6.50
C LEU A 394 0.12 6.31 7.41
N MET A 395 0.23 5.96 8.68
CA MET A 395 1.02 6.70 9.64
C MET A 395 2.52 6.67 9.27
N ASP A 396 3.02 5.52 8.86
CA ASP A 396 4.40 5.31 8.44
C ASP A 396 4.73 6.12 7.17
N GLU A 397 3.87 6.03 6.15
CA GLU A 397 4.08 6.76 4.89
C GLU A 397 3.95 8.28 5.07
N ALA A 398 2.99 8.75 5.87
CA ALA A 398 2.87 10.18 6.16
C ALA A 398 4.10 10.71 6.91
N ALA A 399 4.61 9.97 7.88
CA ALA A 399 5.83 10.31 8.61
C ALA A 399 7.07 10.28 7.71
N SER A 400 7.18 9.26 6.85
CA SER A 400 8.25 9.13 5.85
C SER A 400 8.24 10.28 4.84
N ARG A 401 7.06 10.64 4.33
CA ARG A 401 6.88 11.74 3.39
C ARG A 401 7.28 13.08 4.01
N LEU A 402 6.80 13.34 5.22
CA LEU A 402 7.16 14.54 5.95
C LEU A 402 8.69 14.60 6.21
N ARG A 403 9.31 13.47 6.55
CA ARG A 403 10.78 13.38 6.70
C ARG A 403 11.50 13.74 5.41
N ILE A 404 11.04 13.23 4.27
CA ILE A 404 11.61 13.58 2.96
C ILE A 404 11.46 15.08 2.66
N GLU A 405 10.31 15.68 3.02
CA GLU A 405 10.07 17.12 2.85
C GLU A 405 11.00 17.97 3.73
N ILE A 406 11.30 17.53 4.96
CA ILE A 406 12.27 18.19 5.84
C ILE A 406 13.71 18.05 5.29
N ASP A 407 14.07 16.86 4.79
CA ASP A 407 15.41 16.58 4.29
C ASP A 407 15.68 17.17 2.90
N SER A 408 14.65 17.34 2.08
CA SER A 408 14.73 17.88 0.72
C SER A 408 14.48 19.40 0.70
N MET A 409 14.82 20.02 -0.43
CA MET A 409 14.54 21.45 -0.63
C MET A 409 13.02 21.64 -0.83
N PRO A 410 12.37 22.55 -0.08
CA PRO A 410 10.95 22.86 -0.24
C PRO A 410 10.61 23.29 -1.66
N GLU A 411 9.42 22.91 -2.14
CA GLU A 411 8.96 23.17 -3.51
C GLU A 411 9.00 24.69 -3.86
N GLU A 412 8.67 25.54 -2.90
CA GLU A 412 8.72 27.00 -3.07
C GLU A 412 10.14 27.51 -3.36
N VAL A 413 11.15 26.93 -2.68
CA VAL A 413 12.56 27.28 -2.87
C VAL A 413 13.08 26.73 -4.20
N ASP A 414 12.69 25.48 -4.57
CA ASP A 414 13.06 24.88 -5.85
C ASP A 414 12.43 25.64 -7.04
N MET A 415 11.15 26.03 -6.94
CA MET A 415 10.52 26.88 -7.96
C MET A 415 11.19 28.24 -8.11
N ALA A 416 11.57 28.89 -7.00
CA ALA A 416 12.31 30.16 -7.04
C ALA A 416 13.68 29.97 -7.70
N GLU A 417 14.40 28.89 -7.42
CA GLU A 417 15.69 28.57 -8.04
C GLU A 417 15.55 28.26 -9.53
N ARG A 418 14.53 27.52 -9.94
CA ARG A 418 14.24 27.27 -11.38
C ARG A 418 13.90 28.55 -12.11
N LYS A 419 13.07 29.44 -11.52
CA LYS A 419 12.73 30.73 -12.09
C LYS A 419 13.97 31.60 -12.27
N LEU A 420 14.83 31.68 -11.25
CA LEU A 420 16.10 32.39 -11.35
C LEU A 420 16.98 31.82 -12.46
N THR A 421 17.10 30.49 -12.56
CA THR A 421 17.86 29.83 -13.63
C THR A 421 17.31 30.18 -15.02
N GLN A 422 15.98 30.20 -15.17
CA GLN A 422 15.34 30.58 -16.42
C GLN A 422 15.66 32.04 -16.81
N MET A 423 15.61 32.97 -15.82
CA MET A 423 15.96 34.37 -16.04
C MET A 423 17.44 34.53 -16.39
N GLN A 424 18.35 33.76 -15.80
CA GLN A 424 19.77 33.75 -16.15
C GLN A 424 20.02 33.22 -17.57
N ILE A 425 19.25 32.22 -18.02
CA ILE A 425 19.31 31.74 -19.42
C ILE A 425 18.84 32.85 -20.39
N GLU A 426 17.75 33.56 -20.07
CA GLU A 426 17.28 34.71 -20.83
C GLU A 426 18.33 35.83 -20.90
N GLU A 427 18.99 36.14 -19.78
CA GLU A 427 20.10 37.11 -19.73
C GLU A 427 21.23 36.74 -20.70
N GLN A 428 21.64 35.46 -20.67
CA GLN A 428 22.68 34.94 -21.57
C GLN A 428 22.29 35.05 -23.05
N ALA A 429 21.02 34.90 -23.37
CA ALA A 429 20.49 35.04 -24.72
C ALA A 429 20.51 36.53 -25.14
N LEU A 430 19.98 37.44 -24.30
CA LEU A 430 19.93 38.89 -24.55
C LEU A 430 21.31 39.56 -24.64
N MET A 431 22.31 39.02 -23.92
CA MET A 431 23.71 39.49 -24.02
C MET A 431 24.31 39.36 -25.44
N LYS A 432 23.76 38.49 -26.28
CA LYS A 432 24.22 38.25 -27.65
C LYS A 432 23.55 39.16 -28.65
N GLU A 433 22.46 39.81 -28.26
CA GLU A 433 21.74 40.76 -29.08
C GLU A 433 22.33 42.20 -28.98
N SER A 434 22.21 43.03 -30.05
CA SER A 434 22.84 44.33 -30.08
C SER A 434 21.87 45.51 -30.27
N ASP A 435 20.59 45.24 -30.46
CA ASP A 435 19.53 46.23 -30.63
C ASP A 435 19.17 46.94 -29.32
N GLU A 436 18.61 48.14 -29.38
CA GLU A 436 18.34 49.03 -28.21
C GLU A 436 17.27 48.42 -27.31
N ALA A 437 16.22 47.81 -27.87
CA ALA A 437 15.13 47.14 -27.11
C ALA A 437 15.67 45.97 -26.26
N SER A 438 16.57 45.16 -26.84
CA SER A 438 17.20 44.03 -26.12
C SER A 438 18.09 44.51 -24.97
N LYS A 439 18.74 45.72 -25.13
CA LYS A 439 19.55 46.32 -24.03
C LYS A 439 18.68 46.82 -22.88
N GLU A 440 17.57 47.51 -23.16
CA GLU A 440 16.62 47.94 -22.13
C GLU A 440 16.03 46.73 -21.38
N ARG A 441 15.64 45.68 -22.12
CA ARG A 441 15.16 44.42 -21.55
C ARG A 441 16.22 43.76 -20.67
N LEU A 442 17.49 43.75 -21.10
CA LEU A 442 18.60 43.20 -20.34
C LEU A 442 18.82 43.93 -19.01
N GLU A 443 18.74 45.29 -18.99
CA GLU A 443 18.84 46.03 -17.75
C GLU A 443 17.68 45.80 -16.78
N ALA A 444 16.47 45.70 -17.29
CA ALA A 444 15.30 45.31 -16.49
C ALA A 444 15.45 43.89 -15.90
N LEU A 445 15.83 42.95 -16.75
CA LEU A 445 16.01 41.55 -16.38
C LEU A 445 17.11 41.38 -15.31
N ARG A 446 18.21 42.15 -15.39
CA ARG A 446 19.27 42.13 -14.37
C ARG A 446 18.80 42.61 -13.00
N ARG A 447 17.89 43.60 -12.95
CA ARG A 447 17.27 44.02 -11.68
C ARG A 447 16.39 42.94 -11.12
N ASP A 448 15.62 42.31 -11.99
CA ASP A 448 14.74 41.19 -11.58
C ASP A 448 15.54 39.96 -11.09
N ILE A 449 16.67 39.65 -11.75
CA ILE A 449 17.59 38.59 -11.32
C ILE A 449 18.19 38.93 -9.94
N ALA A 450 18.62 40.19 -9.73
CA ALA A 450 19.18 40.57 -8.43
C ALA A 450 18.15 40.44 -7.30
N ASN A 451 16.93 40.91 -7.53
CA ASN A 451 15.85 40.81 -6.56
C ASN A 451 15.48 39.33 -6.29
N ALA A 452 15.39 38.51 -7.35
CA ALA A 452 15.08 37.08 -7.22
C ALA A 452 16.19 36.30 -6.51
N GLN A 453 17.45 36.66 -6.74
CA GLN A 453 18.60 36.09 -6.04
C GLN A 453 18.57 36.41 -4.53
N GLU A 454 18.28 37.66 -4.17
CA GLU A 454 18.19 38.09 -2.77
C GLU A 454 17.05 37.37 -2.04
N ASP A 455 15.86 37.22 -2.70
CA ASP A 455 14.73 36.49 -2.14
C ASP A 455 15.05 34.98 -1.97
N LEU A 456 15.69 34.38 -2.97
CA LEU A 456 16.14 33.00 -2.91
C LEU A 456 17.14 32.73 -1.79
N ASP A 457 18.14 33.62 -1.65
CA ASP A 457 19.17 33.50 -0.61
C ASP A 457 18.58 33.67 0.79
N ARG A 458 17.61 34.57 0.96
CA ARG A 458 16.85 34.73 2.21
C ARG A 458 16.06 33.44 2.53
N ARG A 459 15.26 32.91 1.59
CA ARG A 459 14.49 31.69 1.77
C ARG A 459 15.36 30.45 2.06
N LYS A 460 16.51 30.35 1.38
CA LYS A 460 17.49 29.29 1.64
C LYS A 460 18.11 29.41 3.05
N ALA A 461 18.34 30.62 3.53
CA ALA A 461 18.87 30.85 4.88
C ALA A 461 17.82 30.52 5.96
N GLU A 462 16.56 30.91 5.76
CA GLU A 462 15.43 30.56 6.62
C GLU A 462 15.23 29.02 6.69
N TRP A 463 15.15 28.36 5.56
CA TRP A 463 15.05 26.91 5.48
C TRP A 463 16.19 26.18 6.18
N ARG A 464 17.46 26.58 5.96
CA ARG A 464 18.61 25.98 6.65
C ARG A 464 18.52 26.14 8.17
N ASN A 465 18.14 27.32 8.62
CA ASN A 465 18.00 27.61 10.06
C ASN A 465 16.86 26.80 10.71
N GLU A 466 15.77 26.53 10.00
CA GLU A 466 14.69 25.66 10.49
C GLU A 466 15.16 24.21 10.53
N LYS A 467 15.79 23.74 9.45
CA LYS A 467 16.34 22.39 9.35
C LYS A 467 17.34 22.09 10.48
N ASP A 468 18.28 22.98 10.75
CA ASP A 468 19.29 22.81 11.80
C ASP A 468 18.63 22.66 13.19
N VAL A 469 17.54 23.40 13.45
CA VAL A 469 16.80 23.28 14.73
C VAL A 469 16.06 21.96 14.83
N ILE A 470 15.41 21.51 13.75
CA ILE A 470 14.72 20.23 13.68
C ILE A 470 15.71 19.08 13.89
N GLU A 471 16.86 19.08 13.20
CA GLU A 471 17.91 18.08 13.37
C GLU A 471 18.46 18.03 14.80
N ASN A 472 18.60 19.18 15.47
CA ASN A 472 19.01 19.23 16.88
C ASN A 472 17.95 18.58 17.80
N VAL A 473 16.66 18.85 17.59
CA VAL A 473 15.57 18.21 18.35
C VAL A 473 15.59 16.69 18.15
N GLN A 474 15.77 16.23 16.91
CA GLN A 474 15.86 14.80 16.59
C GLN A 474 17.04 14.11 17.26
N THR A 475 18.21 14.73 17.21
CA THR A 475 19.41 14.19 17.88
C THR A 475 19.19 14.06 19.39
N LEU A 476 18.60 15.10 20.02
CA LEU A 476 18.30 15.05 21.46
C LEU A 476 17.27 13.99 21.84
N LYS A 477 16.27 13.71 20.97
CA LYS A 477 15.30 12.61 21.16
C LYS A 477 15.98 11.25 21.09
N ALA A 478 16.83 11.03 20.09
CA ALA A 478 17.58 9.79 19.93
C ALA A 478 18.55 9.53 21.11
N ASP A 479 19.22 10.57 21.56
CA ASP A 479 20.11 10.49 22.73
C ASP A 479 19.33 10.16 24.01
N LEU A 480 18.13 10.72 24.17
CA LEU A 480 17.26 10.47 25.33
C LEU A 480 16.79 9.02 25.35
N GLU A 481 16.32 8.49 24.19
CA GLU A 481 15.91 7.09 24.07
C GLU A 481 17.07 6.13 24.35
N SER A 482 18.24 6.39 23.77
CA SER A 482 19.44 5.58 24.01
C SER A 482 19.78 5.55 25.50
N ALA A 483 19.69 6.70 26.18
CA ALA A 483 19.95 6.79 27.62
C ALA A 483 18.89 6.05 28.46
N GLN A 484 17.62 6.08 28.06
CA GLN A 484 16.53 5.34 28.73
C GLN A 484 16.70 3.83 28.55
N ALA A 485 17.00 3.37 27.29
CA ALA A 485 17.26 1.97 27.01
C ALA A 485 18.49 1.44 27.77
N GLU A 486 19.57 2.26 27.87
CA GLU A 486 20.73 1.92 28.69
C GLU A 486 20.36 1.82 30.19
N GLU A 487 19.56 2.74 30.69
CA GLU A 487 19.11 2.75 32.10
C GLU A 487 18.32 1.48 32.44
N GLU A 488 17.39 1.07 31.57
CA GLU A 488 16.65 -0.18 31.76
C GLU A 488 17.56 -1.40 31.71
N ARG A 489 18.51 -1.45 30.78
CA ARG A 489 19.45 -2.56 30.63
C ARG A 489 20.33 -2.71 31.89
N VAL A 490 21.00 -1.62 32.30
CA VAL A 490 21.89 -1.67 33.48
C VAL A 490 21.14 -1.91 34.78
N THR A 491 19.85 -1.49 34.87
CA THR A 491 18.98 -1.83 35.98
C THR A 491 18.71 -3.33 36.07
N ARG A 492 18.46 -3.99 34.91
CA ARG A 492 18.29 -5.46 34.86
C ARG A 492 19.59 -6.21 35.14
N GLU A 493 20.73 -5.68 34.73
CA GLU A 493 22.08 -6.24 34.99
C GLU A 493 22.54 -6.02 36.43
N GLY A 494 21.82 -5.15 37.21
CA GLY A 494 22.11 -4.88 38.61
C GLY A 494 23.18 -3.83 38.87
N ASP A 495 23.64 -3.09 37.86
CA ASP A 495 24.53 -1.95 38.02
C ASP A 495 23.75 -0.68 38.45
N LEU A 496 23.40 -0.64 39.73
CA LEU A 496 22.68 0.45 40.37
C LEU A 496 23.43 1.79 40.33
N SER A 497 24.75 1.77 40.22
CA SER A 497 25.56 3.00 40.15
C SER A 497 25.33 3.72 38.80
N ARG A 498 25.49 2.98 37.72
CA ARG A 498 25.28 3.51 36.35
C ARG A 498 23.81 3.86 36.11
N ALA A 499 22.87 3.04 36.59
CA ALA A 499 21.44 3.32 36.52
C ALA A 499 21.09 4.63 37.25
N SER A 500 21.67 4.89 38.44
CA SER A 500 21.45 6.13 39.17
C SER A 500 22.02 7.35 38.48
N GLU A 501 23.20 7.26 37.87
CA GLU A 501 23.78 8.34 37.07
C GLU A 501 22.88 8.71 35.87
N LEU A 502 22.43 7.71 35.13
CA LEU A 502 21.52 7.91 34.00
C LEU A 502 20.20 8.55 34.44
N ARG A 503 19.55 7.99 35.47
CA ARG A 503 18.23 8.43 35.97
C ARG A 503 18.22 9.82 36.59
N TYR A 504 19.25 10.20 37.35
CA TYR A 504 19.25 11.45 38.10
C TYR A 504 20.12 12.56 37.51
N SER A 505 20.94 12.26 36.52
CA SER A 505 21.80 13.25 35.86
C SER A 505 21.54 13.33 34.35
N THR A 506 21.83 12.28 33.58
CA THR A 506 21.86 12.33 32.12
C THR A 506 20.45 12.51 31.51
N ILE A 507 19.48 11.71 31.93
CA ILE A 507 18.11 11.76 31.40
C ILE A 507 17.44 13.12 31.69
N PRO A 508 17.46 13.66 32.95
CA PRO A 508 16.89 14.97 33.23
C PRO A 508 17.57 16.13 32.47
N GLU A 509 18.89 16.05 32.26
CA GLU A 509 19.62 17.05 31.47
C GLU A 509 19.18 17.04 30.00
N LEU A 510 19.09 15.85 29.38
CA LEU A 510 18.62 15.68 28.02
C LEU A 510 17.17 16.15 27.86
N GLN A 511 16.29 15.83 28.82
CA GLN A 511 14.90 16.28 28.82
C GLN A 511 14.80 17.82 28.87
N GLN A 512 15.63 18.47 29.67
CA GLN A 512 15.63 19.94 29.77
C GLN A 512 16.17 20.59 28.48
N ARG A 513 17.21 20.01 27.88
CA ARG A 513 17.75 20.48 26.60
C ARG A 513 16.74 20.31 25.46
N LEU A 514 16.06 19.16 25.42
CA LEU A 514 15.00 18.86 24.47
C LEU A 514 13.87 19.87 24.59
N LYS A 515 13.37 20.12 25.80
CA LYS A 515 12.32 21.10 26.04
C LYS A 515 12.70 22.52 25.56
N THR A 516 13.93 22.95 25.80
CA THR A 516 14.41 24.27 25.34
C THR A 516 14.50 24.34 23.83
N ALA A 517 14.92 23.24 23.17
CA ALA A 517 14.97 23.14 21.71
C ALA A 517 13.56 23.17 21.11
N GLU A 518 12.61 22.46 21.68
CA GLU A 518 11.19 22.46 21.27
C GLU A 518 10.54 23.85 21.46
N GLU A 519 10.78 24.54 22.56
CA GLU A 519 10.30 25.92 22.78
C GLU A 519 10.87 26.89 21.76
N THR A 520 12.14 26.72 21.35
CA THR A 520 12.78 27.51 20.31
C THR A 520 12.14 27.28 18.94
N LEU A 521 11.81 26.04 18.64
CA LEU A 521 11.18 25.62 17.40
C LEU A 521 9.75 26.18 17.29
N VAL A 522 8.92 26.01 18.33
CA VAL A 522 7.58 26.59 18.40
C VAL A 522 7.59 28.12 18.29
N GLY A 523 8.63 28.78 18.83
CA GLY A 523 8.81 30.22 18.69
C GLY A 523 9.01 30.65 17.25
N LYS A 524 9.84 29.92 16.49
CA LYS A 524 10.09 30.19 15.06
C LYS A 524 8.89 29.91 14.17
N GLN A 525 8.13 28.88 14.48
CA GLN A 525 6.94 28.51 13.69
C GLN A 525 5.81 29.55 13.72
N LYS A 526 5.69 30.32 14.79
CA LYS A 526 4.68 31.39 14.90
C LYS A 526 4.89 32.55 13.91
N ASP A 527 6.10 32.69 13.39
CA ASP A 527 6.46 33.75 12.44
C ASP A 527 6.32 33.33 10.95
N GLY A 528 5.73 32.12 10.67
CA GLY A 528 5.51 31.59 9.32
C GLY A 528 6.55 30.52 8.96
N ALA A 529 6.36 29.29 9.40
CA ALA A 529 7.26 28.17 9.10
C ALA A 529 7.21 27.76 7.64
N ILE A 530 8.37 27.50 7.06
CA ILE A 530 8.52 26.91 5.72
C ILE A 530 8.40 25.38 5.78
N LEU A 531 8.82 24.76 6.91
CA LEU A 531 8.80 23.32 7.13
C LEU A 531 7.74 22.95 8.16
N LYS A 532 6.93 21.96 7.82
CA LYS A 532 6.08 21.24 8.78
C LYS A 532 6.95 20.22 9.51
N GLU A 533 6.71 19.97 10.79
CA GLU A 533 7.46 18.99 11.58
C GLU A 533 6.57 17.98 12.30
N GLU A 534 5.27 18.13 12.19
CA GLU A 534 4.33 17.18 12.76
C GLU A 534 3.37 16.66 11.71
N VAL A 535 3.12 15.36 11.78
CA VAL A 535 2.08 14.69 11.01
C VAL A 535 0.75 15.03 11.64
N SER A 536 -0.10 15.75 10.92
CA SER A 536 -1.46 16.10 11.30
C SER A 536 -2.49 15.25 10.54
N GLU A 537 -3.76 15.52 10.76
CA GLU A 537 -4.86 14.92 10.00
C GLU A 537 -4.76 15.20 8.49
N ASP A 538 -4.22 16.36 8.12
CA ASP A 538 -4.08 16.78 6.73
C ASP A 538 -3.06 15.92 5.97
N GLU A 539 -1.90 15.61 6.56
CA GLU A 539 -0.88 14.75 5.96
C GLU A 539 -1.40 13.31 5.78
N ILE A 540 -2.14 12.80 6.75
CA ILE A 540 -2.82 11.49 6.61
C ILE A 540 -3.84 11.54 5.47
N ALA A 541 -4.66 12.58 5.39
CA ALA A 541 -5.65 12.76 4.33
C ALA A 541 -4.99 12.86 2.94
N GLU A 542 -3.81 13.48 2.84
CA GLU A 542 -3.02 13.53 1.59
C GLU A 542 -2.57 12.14 1.15
N VAL A 543 -2.05 11.32 2.07
CA VAL A 543 -1.62 9.96 1.76
C VAL A 543 -2.82 9.11 1.32
N VAL A 544 -3.94 9.19 2.04
CA VAL A 544 -5.17 8.50 1.65
C VAL A 544 -5.63 8.94 0.26
N SER A 545 -5.55 10.26 -0.02
CA SER A 545 -5.89 10.81 -1.34
C SER A 545 -4.98 10.26 -2.44
N ALA A 546 -3.69 10.14 -2.18
CA ALA A 546 -2.72 9.58 -3.12
C ALA A 546 -2.98 8.09 -3.41
N TRP A 547 -3.32 7.29 -2.40
CA TRP A 547 -3.58 5.86 -2.56
C TRP A 547 -4.91 5.55 -3.24
N THR A 548 -5.95 6.30 -2.87
CA THR A 548 -7.32 6.03 -3.31
C THR A 548 -7.73 6.84 -4.54
N GLY A 549 -7.02 7.93 -4.83
CA GLY A 549 -7.41 8.92 -5.83
C GLY A 549 -8.61 9.78 -5.42
N ILE A 550 -8.98 9.78 -4.13
CA ILE A 550 -10.11 10.53 -3.58
C ILE A 550 -9.57 11.80 -2.92
N PRO A 551 -10.09 12.99 -3.23
CA PRO A 551 -9.61 14.25 -2.64
C PRO A 551 -10.08 14.42 -1.17
N VAL A 552 -9.56 13.57 -0.27
CA VAL A 552 -10.00 13.45 1.13
C VAL A 552 -9.84 14.77 1.90
N GLN A 553 -8.76 15.51 1.66
CA GLN A 553 -8.53 16.83 2.27
C GLN A 553 -9.66 17.81 2.00
N LYS A 554 -10.12 17.90 0.73
CA LYS A 554 -11.23 18.77 0.35
C LYS A 554 -12.56 18.27 0.91
N MET A 555 -12.67 16.97 1.19
CA MET A 555 -13.86 16.37 1.77
C MET A 555 -13.95 16.61 3.28
N MET A 556 -12.84 16.70 4.00
CA MET A 556 -12.83 16.99 5.45
C MET A 556 -13.10 18.47 5.75
N GLN A 557 -12.52 19.37 4.96
CA GLN A 557 -12.75 20.81 5.11
C GLN A 557 -14.10 21.23 4.50
N GLY A 558 -15.13 21.25 5.29
CA GLY A 558 -16.44 21.77 4.89
C GLY A 558 -17.41 20.76 4.31
N GLU A 559 -17.31 19.47 4.63
CA GLU A 559 -18.29 18.45 4.19
C GLU A 559 -19.72 18.89 4.56
N MET A 560 -19.91 19.48 5.73
CA MET A 560 -21.22 20.02 6.16
C MET A 560 -21.65 21.27 5.38
N GLU A 561 -20.72 22.18 5.08
CA GLU A 561 -21.01 23.38 4.27
C GLU A 561 -21.32 22.99 2.82
N LYS A 562 -20.51 22.12 2.23
CA LYS A 562 -20.78 21.58 0.87
C LYS A 562 -22.13 20.88 0.79
N LEU A 563 -22.53 20.11 1.79
CA LEU A 563 -23.82 19.45 1.81
C LEU A 563 -24.99 20.44 2.00
N ALA A 564 -24.77 21.58 2.66
CA ALA A 564 -25.76 22.65 2.74
C ALA A 564 -25.98 23.32 1.38
N ASP A 565 -24.91 23.61 0.65
CA ASP A 565 -24.93 24.30 -0.66
C ASP A 565 -25.11 23.36 -1.86
N LEU A 566 -25.29 22.03 -1.62
CA LEU A 566 -25.37 21.02 -2.68
C LEU A 566 -26.46 21.34 -3.73
N GLU A 567 -27.63 21.80 -3.32
CA GLU A 567 -28.71 22.11 -4.23
C GLU A 567 -28.36 23.30 -5.14
N ASP A 568 -27.84 24.38 -4.59
CA ASP A 568 -27.45 25.57 -5.34
C ASP A 568 -26.34 25.23 -6.36
N LYS A 569 -25.39 24.44 -5.95
CA LYS A 569 -24.31 24.01 -6.85
C LYS A 569 -24.77 23.08 -7.97
N LEU A 570 -25.72 22.20 -7.69
CA LEU A 570 -26.30 21.37 -8.75
C LEU A 570 -27.13 22.20 -9.73
N HIS A 571 -27.82 23.25 -9.27
CA HIS A 571 -28.56 24.19 -10.11
C HIS A 571 -27.65 25.04 -11.01
N GLU A 572 -26.40 25.28 -10.65
CA GLU A 572 -25.43 25.94 -11.55
C GLU A 572 -25.23 25.17 -12.87
N ARG A 573 -25.48 23.84 -12.89
CA ARG A 573 -25.32 22.97 -14.07
C ARG A 573 -26.60 22.37 -14.59
N VAL A 574 -27.59 22.16 -13.74
CA VAL A 574 -28.86 21.50 -14.09
C VAL A 574 -30.02 22.48 -13.99
N VAL A 575 -30.57 22.84 -15.11
CA VAL A 575 -31.64 23.86 -15.21
C VAL A 575 -33.03 23.21 -15.19
N GLY A 576 -33.96 23.76 -14.41
CA GLY A 576 -35.37 23.41 -14.46
C GLY A 576 -35.74 22.03 -13.94
N GLN A 577 -34.96 21.42 -13.05
CA GLN A 577 -35.19 20.09 -12.48
C GLN A 577 -35.14 20.11 -10.93
N ASP A 578 -35.81 21.11 -10.33
CA ASP A 578 -35.74 21.39 -8.88
C ASP A 578 -36.12 20.18 -8.03
N GLU A 579 -37.19 19.45 -8.40
CA GLU A 579 -37.61 18.25 -7.67
C GLU A 579 -36.56 17.14 -7.70
N ALA A 580 -35.87 16.98 -8.83
CA ALA A 580 -34.82 15.99 -8.98
C ALA A 580 -33.59 16.35 -8.13
N VAL A 581 -33.16 17.60 -8.17
CA VAL A 581 -32.04 18.12 -7.39
C VAL A 581 -32.34 18.02 -5.90
N HIS A 582 -33.53 18.43 -5.46
CA HIS A 582 -33.91 18.35 -4.05
C HIS A 582 -33.99 16.92 -3.51
N ALA A 583 -34.57 15.99 -4.27
CA ALA A 583 -34.66 14.58 -3.87
C ALA A 583 -33.29 13.93 -3.70
N VAL A 584 -32.38 14.13 -4.68
CA VAL A 584 -31.02 13.61 -4.63
C VAL A 584 -30.23 14.24 -3.48
N ALA A 585 -30.26 15.56 -3.34
CA ALA A 585 -29.56 16.27 -2.26
C ALA A 585 -30.06 15.82 -0.87
N GLY A 586 -31.38 15.67 -0.72
CA GLY A 586 -32.00 15.19 0.53
C GLY A 586 -31.57 13.78 0.91
N ALA A 587 -31.47 12.85 -0.05
CA ALA A 587 -31.01 11.49 0.21
C ALA A 587 -29.52 11.44 0.59
N ILE A 588 -28.67 12.21 -0.09
CA ILE A 588 -27.23 12.31 0.22
C ILE A 588 -27.03 12.91 1.62
N ARG A 589 -27.76 13.97 1.97
CA ARG A 589 -27.69 14.57 3.32
C ARG A 589 -28.10 13.57 4.41
N ARG A 590 -29.17 12.77 4.21
CA ARG A 590 -29.58 11.73 5.16
C ARG A 590 -28.50 10.66 5.35
N ASN A 591 -27.89 10.21 4.28
CA ASN A 591 -26.81 9.20 4.36
C ASN A 591 -25.60 9.75 5.12
N ARG A 592 -25.15 10.97 4.79
CA ARG A 592 -23.99 11.59 5.43
C ARG A 592 -24.24 11.97 6.88
N ALA A 593 -25.47 12.23 7.26
CA ALA A 593 -25.86 12.43 8.67
C ALA A 593 -25.95 11.11 9.47
N GLY A 594 -25.62 9.96 8.87
CA GLY A 594 -25.69 8.66 9.55
C GLY A 594 -27.11 8.14 9.79
N LEU A 595 -28.10 8.70 9.12
CA LEU A 595 -29.52 8.34 9.29
C LEU A 595 -29.99 7.26 8.29
N SER A 596 -29.12 6.78 7.41
CA SER A 596 -29.38 5.72 6.44
C SER A 596 -28.73 4.40 6.89
N ASP A 597 -29.15 3.26 6.30
CA ASP A 597 -28.55 1.95 6.58
C ASP A 597 -27.07 1.92 6.10
N PRO A 598 -26.10 1.68 6.99
CA PRO A 598 -24.67 1.70 6.66
C PRO A 598 -24.26 0.58 5.70
N ASN A 599 -25.13 -0.42 5.47
CA ASN A 599 -24.86 -1.53 4.57
C ASN A 599 -25.31 -1.29 3.14
N ARG A 600 -26.03 -0.20 2.85
CA ARG A 600 -26.54 0.15 1.53
C ARG A 600 -25.65 1.20 0.84
N PRO A 601 -25.74 1.38 -0.50
CA PRO A 601 -25.11 2.49 -1.20
C PRO A 601 -25.52 3.86 -0.61
N VAL A 602 -24.71 4.91 -0.85
CA VAL A 602 -25.01 6.29 -0.41
C VAL A 602 -26.41 6.75 -0.84
N GLY A 603 -26.80 6.32 -2.05
CA GLY A 603 -28.14 6.52 -2.60
C GLY A 603 -28.33 5.72 -3.88
N SER A 604 -29.57 5.31 -4.12
CA SER A 604 -29.98 4.59 -5.32
C SER A 604 -31.18 5.27 -5.96
N PHE A 605 -31.00 5.75 -7.19
CA PHE A 605 -31.98 6.58 -7.86
C PHE A 605 -32.37 6.02 -9.23
N MET A 606 -33.65 6.15 -9.58
CA MET A 606 -34.12 5.89 -10.94
C MET A 606 -34.62 7.20 -11.57
N PHE A 607 -33.96 7.66 -12.61
CA PHE A 607 -34.29 8.88 -13.35
C PHE A 607 -35.17 8.57 -14.57
N LEU A 608 -36.41 8.96 -14.50
CA LEU A 608 -37.39 8.78 -15.57
C LEU A 608 -37.57 10.04 -16.38
N GLY A 609 -37.79 9.93 -17.66
CA GLY A 609 -38.09 11.07 -18.51
C GLY A 609 -37.54 11.00 -19.91
N PRO A 610 -37.99 11.92 -20.80
CA PRO A 610 -37.53 11.95 -22.19
C PRO A 610 -36.01 12.18 -22.32
N THR A 611 -35.51 12.00 -23.53
CA THR A 611 -34.09 12.22 -23.84
C THR A 611 -33.79 13.72 -23.81
N GLY A 612 -32.60 14.11 -23.33
CA GLY A 612 -32.10 15.49 -23.41
C GLY A 612 -32.63 16.45 -22.36
N VAL A 613 -33.19 15.94 -21.24
CA VAL A 613 -33.74 16.75 -20.12
C VAL A 613 -32.73 16.94 -18.97
N GLY A 614 -31.50 16.42 -19.06
CA GLY A 614 -30.49 16.63 -18.03
C GLY A 614 -30.18 15.43 -17.13
N LYS A 615 -30.79 14.23 -17.34
CA LYS A 615 -30.54 13.03 -16.48
C LYS A 615 -29.06 12.70 -16.30
N THR A 616 -28.33 12.61 -17.41
CA THR A 616 -26.88 12.31 -17.38
C THR A 616 -26.05 13.49 -16.85
N GLU A 617 -26.53 14.72 -17.05
CA GLU A 617 -25.83 15.92 -16.58
C GLU A 617 -25.92 16.05 -15.05
N LEU A 618 -27.05 15.69 -14.44
CA LEU A 618 -27.16 15.64 -12.98
C LEU A 618 -26.20 14.60 -12.40
N ALA A 619 -26.04 13.43 -13.04
CA ALA A 619 -25.07 12.42 -12.61
C ALA A 619 -23.62 12.93 -12.68
N LYS A 620 -23.26 13.69 -13.72
CA LYS A 620 -21.95 14.32 -13.86
C LYS A 620 -21.72 15.41 -12.83
N ALA A 621 -22.70 16.28 -12.63
CA ALA A 621 -22.64 17.35 -11.64
C ALA A 621 -22.45 16.79 -10.22
N LEU A 622 -23.13 15.69 -9.90
CA LEU A 622 -22.92 14.96 -8.64
C LEU A 622 -21.51 14.39 -8.51
N ALA A 623 -20.99 13.77 -9.57
CA ALA A 623 -19.64 13.20 -9.52
C ALA A 623 -18.59 14.31 -9.32
N GLU A 624 -18.73 15.43 -10.03
CA GLU A 624 -17.82 16.57 -9.90
C GLU A 624 -17.91 17.21 -8.51
N TYR A 625 -19.10 17.42 -8.00
CA TYR A 625 -19.26 18.13 -6.74
C TYR A 625 -18.86 17.28 -5.52
N LEU A 626 -19.28 15.99 -5.49
CA LEU A 626 -19.02 15.11 -4.35
C LEU A 626 -17.62 14.51 -4.37
N PHE A 627 -17.07 14.26 -5.57
CA PHE A 627 -15.79 13.56 -5.75
C PHE A 627 -14.75 14.38 -6.51
N ASP A 628 -15.02 15.69 -6.70
CA ASP A 628 -14.11 16.68 -7.30
C ASP A 628 -13.66 16.33 -8.74
N SER A 629 -14.37 15.43 -9.42
CA SER A 629 -14.04 15.00 -10.79
C SER A 629 -15.22 14.36 -11.51
N GLU A 630 -15.55 14.84 -12.71
CA GLU A 630 -16.46 14.14 -13.62
C GLU A 630 -16.00 12.70 -13.96
N LYS A 631 -14.68 12.42 -13.86
CA LYS A 631 -14.10 11.09 -14.10
C LYS A 631 -14.39 10.10 -12.97
N ALA A 632 -14.95 10.55 -11.85
CA ALA A 632 -15.46 9.68 -10.80
C ALA A 632 -16.82 9.07 -11.15
N MET A 633 -17.33 9.30 -12.36
CA MET A 633 -18.52 8.63 -12.89
C MET A 633 -18.14 7.37 -13.68
N VAL A 634 -18.72 6.23 -13.27
CA VAL A 634 -18.66 4.95 -14.00
C VAL A 634 -19.94 4.81 -14.81
N ARG A 635 -19.87 5.00 -16.13
CA ARG A 635 -21.04 4.89 -17.01
C ARG A 635 -21.05 3.53 -17.71
N ILE A 636 -22.18 2.83 -17.60
CA ILE A 636 -22.43 1.54 -18.25
C ILE A 636 -23.74 1.66 -19.04
N ASP A 637 -23.67 1.44 -20.35
CA ASP A 637 -24.84 1.42 -21.23
C ASP A 637 -25.48 0.03 -21.20
N MET A 638 -26.69 -0.07 -20.67
CA MET A 638 -27.40 -1.33 -20.53
C MET A 638 -27.87 -1.93 -21.86
N SER A 639 -27.83 -1.20 -22.95
CA SER A 639 -28.07 -1.74 -24.28
C SER A 639 -27.01 -2.76 -24.72
N GLU A 640 -25.82 -2.73 -24.12
CA GLU A 640 -24.78 -3.75 -24.34
C GLU A 640 -25.03 -5.05 -23.55
N TYR A 641 -25.99 -5.05 -22.62
CA TYR A 641 -26.26 -6.13 -21.67
C TYR A 641 -27.65 -6.76 -21.88
N MET A 642 -28.12 -6.79 -23.12
CA MET A 642 -29.42 -7.36 -23.50
C MET A 642 -29.44 -8.90 -23.48
N GLU A 643 -28.26 -9.52 -23.63
CA GLU A 643 -28.12 -10.98 -23.68
C GLU A 643 -27.62 -11.56 -22.34
N LYS A 644 -28.04 -12.79 -22.03
CA LYS A 644 -27.65 -13.47 -20.80
C LYS A 644 -26.14 -13.58 -20.59
N PHE A 645 -25.39 -13.83 -21.65
CA PHE A 645 -23.93 -13.94 -21.56
C PHE A 645 -23.25 -12.60 -21.28
N SER A 646 -23.87 -11.50 -21.63
CA SER A 646 -23.31 -10.17 -21.36
C SER A 646 -23.31 -9.84 -19.86
N VAL A 647 -24.20 -10.43 -19.05
CA VAL A 647 -24.23 -10.25 -17.60
C VAL A 647 -22.91 -10.66 -16.94
N GLN A 648 -22.25 -11.69 -17.46
CA GLN A 648 -20.92 -12.13 -16.97
C GLN A 648 -19.83 -11.07 -17.19
N ARG A 649 -19.98 -10.19 -18.16
CA ARG A 649 -19.06 -9.06 -18.36
C ARG A 649 -19.17 -8.02 -17.24
N LEU A 650 -20.33 -7.91 -16.58
CA LEU A 650 -20.49 -6.98 -15.44
C LEU A 650 -19.74 -7.44 -14.20
N ILE A 651 -19.82 -8.75 -13.89
CA ILE A 651 -19.30 -9.34 -12.65
C ILE A 651 -18.01 -10.13 -12.84
N GLY A 652 -17.61 -10.42 -14.07
CA GLY A 652 -16.47 -11.29 -14.41
C GLY A 652 -16.90 -12.71 -14.76
N ALA A 653 -16.11 -13.39 -15.60
CA ALA A 653 -16.36 -14.76 -16.00
C ALA A 653 -16.01 -15.73 -14.85
N PRO A 654 -16.77 -16.83 -14.68
CA PRO A 654 -16.42 -17.86 -13.68
C PRO A 654 -15.15 -18.63 -14.10
N PRO A 655 -14.48 -19.32 -13.15
CA PRO A 655 -13.27 -20.09 -13.42
C PRO A 655 -13.44 -21.07 -14.59
N GLY A 656 -12.47 -21.06 -15.52
CA GLY A 656 -12.45 -21.93 -16.70
C GLY A 656 -13.11 -21.34 -17.95
N TYR A 657 -13.64 -20.13 -17.91
CA TYR A 657 -14.18 -19.43 -19.08
C TYR A 657 -13.21 -18.36 -19.60
N VAL A 658 -13.30 -18.06 -20.89
CA VAL A 658 -12.51 -16.98 -21.51
C VAL A 658 -12.88 -15.64 -20.88
N GLY A 659 -11.86 -14.84 -20.48
CA GLY A 659 -12.05 -13.55 -19.80
C GLY A 659 -12.08 -13.63 -18.26
N TYR A 660 -11.75 -14.78 -17.66
CA TYR A 660 -11.65 -14.93 -16.20
C TYR A 660 -10.64 -13.95 -15.57
N ASP A 661 -9.49 -13.74 -16.21
CA ASP A 661 -8.42 -12.86 -15.71
C ASP A 661 -8.72 -11.35 -15.89
N GLU A 662 -9.66 -10.97 -16.76
CA GLU A 662 -9.98 -9.57 -17.06
C GLU A 662 -10.85 -8.89 -15.97
N GLY A 663 -11.51 -9.69 -15.10
CA GLY A 663 -12.46 -9.17 -14.11
C GLY A 663 -13.77 -8.65 -14.72
N GLY A 664 -14.73 -8.25 -13.88
CA GLY A 664 -16.01 -7.68 -14.34
C GLY A 664 -15.93 -6.16 -14.56
N GLN A 665 -16.55 -5.65 -15.60
CA GLN A 665 -16.52 -4.20 -15.89
C GLN A 665 -17.07 -3.34 -14.76
N LEU A 666 -18.18 -3.73 -14.14
CA LEU A 666 -18.76 -3.01 -13.01
C LEU A 666 -17.94 -3.23 -11.73
N THR A 667 -17.62 -4.48 -11.41
CA THR A 667 -16.92 -4.82 -10.18
C THR A 667 -15.50 -4.25 -10.15
N GLU A 668 -14.76 -4.33 -11.25
CA GLU A 668 -13.39 -3.81 -11.34
C GLU A 668 -13.36 -2.26 -11.34
N ALA A 669 -14.33 -1.61 -12.01
CA ALA A 669 -14.43 -0.16 -12.01
C ALA A 669 -14.70 0.40 -10.60
N VAL A 670 -15.64 -0.20 -9.86
CA VAL A 670 -15.98 0.24 -8.48
C VAL A 670 -14.89 -0.17 -7.50
N ARG A 671 -14.25 -1.32 -7.68
CA ARG A 671 -13.10 -1.73 -6.86
C ARG A 671 -11.96 -0.71 -6.93
N ARG A 672 -11.67 -0.21 -8.15
CA ARG A 672 -10.64 0.82 -8.35
C ARG A 672 -11.07 2.22 -7.92
N LYS A 673 -12.38 2.52 -7.95
CA LYS A 673 -12.97 3.81 -7.58
C LYS A 673 -14.21 3.58 -6.70
N PRO A 674 -14.04 3.25 -5.41
CA PRO A 674 -15.16 2.97 -4.51
C PRO A 674 -16.08 4.18 -4.31
N TYR A 675 -15.53 5.39 -4.40
CA TYR A 675 -16.23 6.66 -4.34
C TYR A 675 -16.55 7.12 -5.77
N SER A 676 -17.68 6.71 -6.28
CA SER A 676 -18.07 7.00 -7.66
C SER A 676 -19.59 7.08 -7.82
N VAL A 677 -20.00 7.77 -8.87
CA VAL A 677 -21.37 7.73 -9.36
C VAL A 677 -21.45 6.64 -10.43
N VAL A 678 -22.15 5.55 -10.15
CA VAL A 678 -22.39 4.47 -11.10
C VAL A 678 -23.68 4.80 -11.87
N LEU A 679 -23.52 5.16 -13.14
CA LEU A 679 -24.62 5.47 -14.04
C LEU A 679 -24.94 4.27 -14.94
N LEU A 680 -26.08 3.63 -14.70
CA LEU A 680 -26.62 2.56 -15.54
C LEU A 680 -27.63 3.18 -16.53
N ASP A 681 -27.17 3.41 -17.75
CA ASP A 681 -27.95 4.12 -18.76
C ASP A 681 -28.90 3.17 -19.51
N GLU A 682 -30.15 3.58 -19.76
CA GLU A 682 -31.20 2.80 -20.43
C GLU A 682 -31.50 1.43 -19.78
N ILE A 683 -31.68 1.44 -18.44
CA ILE A 683 -31.82 0.24 -17.62
C ILE A 683 -32.93 -0.72 -18.09
N GLU A 684 -33.97 -0.22 -18.76
CA GLU A 684 -35.05 -1.00 -19.32
C GLU A 684 -34.64 -1.97 -20.44
N LYS A 685 -33.44 -1.76 -21.02
CA LYS A 685 -32.90 -2.63 -22.08
C LYS A 685 -32.11 -3.83 -21.53
N ALA A 686 -31.79 -3.82 -20.26
CA ALA A 686 -30.99 -4.84 -19.63
C ALA A 686 -31.69 -6.21 -19.59
N HIS A 687 -30.91 -7.29 -19.71
CA HIS A 687 -31.41 -8.64 -19.47
C HIS A 687 -31.92 -8.80 -18.03
N PRO A 688 -32.99 -9.59 -17.78
CA PRO A 688 -33.54 -9.80 -16.44
C PRO A 688 -32.56 -10.25 -15.37
N ASP A 689 -31.52 -10.97 -15.74
CA ASP A 689 -30.48 -11.41 -14.80
C ASP A 689 -29.61 -10.26 -14.28
N VAL A 690 -29.52 -9.11 -14.98
CA VAL A 690 -28.86 -7.90 -14.49
C VAL A 690 -29.55 -7.38 -13.24
N PHE A 691 -30.89 -7.40 -13.20
CA PHE A 691 -31.64 -6.95 -12.02
C PHE A 691 -31.35 -7.82 -10.78
N ASN A 692 -31.13 -9.14 -10.97
CA ASN A 692 -30.76 -10.03 -9.87
C ASN A 692 -29.38 -9.68 -9.29
N VAL A 693 -28.43 -9.25 -10.14
CA VAL A 693 -27.11 -8.74 -9.71
C VAL A 693 -27.28 -7.42 -8.96
N LEU A 694 -28.07 -6.50 -9.50
CA LEU A 694 -28.29 -5.19 -8.88
C LEU A 694 -29.04 -5.29 -7.54
N LEU A 695 -29.94 -6.26 -7.35
CA LEU A 695 -30.58 -6.49 -6.06
C LEU A 695 -29.55 -6.72 -4.94
N GLN A 696 -28.48 -7.45 -5.19
CA GLN A 696 -27.43 -7.66 -4.20
C GLN A 696 -26.70 -6.37 -3.87
N VAL A 697 -26.45 -5.52 -4.87
CA VAL A 697 -25.83 -4.20 -4.67
C VAL A 697 -26.72 -3.28 -3.86
N LEU A 698 -28.03 -3.23 -4.19
CA LEU A 698 -29.01 -2.33 -3.54
C LEU A 698 -29.36 -2.74 -2.10
N ASP A 699 -29.31 -4.06 -1.78
CA ASP A 699 -29.62 -4.57 -0.45
C ASP A 699 -28.43 -4.59 0.49
N ASP A 700 -27.35 -5.22 0.03
CA ASP A 700 -26.17 -5.51 0.86
C ASP A 700 -25.02 -4.52 0.64
N GLY A 701 -25.12 -3.59 -0.33
CA GLY A 701 -24.06 -2.65 -0.70
C GLY A 701 -22.76 -3.35 -1.12
N ARG A 702 -22.84 -4.59 -1.61
CA ARG A 702 -21.69 -5.40 -2.04
C ARG A 702 -22.05 -6.30 -3.20
N LEU A 703 -21.03 -6.69 -3.96
CA LEU A 703 -21.18 -7.63 -5.07
C LEU A 703 -19.97 -8.56 -5.12
N THR A 704 -20.20 -9.88 -5.22
CA THR A 704 -19.11 -10.85 -5.39
C THR A 704 -18.79 -10.99 -6.87
N ASP A 705 -17.52 -10.79 -7.24
CA ASP A 705 -17.05 -10.94 -8.62
C ASP A 705 -16.89 -12.41 -9.04
N GLY A 706 -16.61 -12.64 -10.32
CA GLY A 706 -16.38 -13.98 -10.88
C GLY A 706 -15.17 -14.72 -10.30
N GLN A 707 -14.28 -14.02 -9.60
CA GLN A 707 -13.11 -14.57 -8.92
C GLN A 707 -13.36 -14.86 -7.43
N GLY A 708 -14.57 -14.56 -6.93
CA GLY A 708 -14.94 -14.76 -5.53
C GLY A 708 -14.60 -13.58 -4.61
N ARG A 709 -14.09 -12.46 -5.14
CA ARG A 709 -13.77 -11.27 -4.34
C ARG A 709 -15.04 -10.46 -4.11
N VAL A 710 -15.18 -9.93 -2.90
CA VAL A 710 -16.31 -9.06 -2.51
C VAL A 710 -15.93 -7.60 -2.79
N VAL A 711 -16.71 -6.94 -3.65
CA VAL A 711 -16.56 -5.53 -3.99
C VAL A 711 -17.62 -4.73 -3.25
N SER A 712 -17.21 -3.69 -2.51
CA SER A 712 -18.10 -2.80 -1.75
C SER A 712 -18.63 -1.67 -2.61
N PHE A 713 -19.95 -1.45 -2.56
CA PHE A 713 -20.68 -0.35 -3.19
C PHE A 713 -21.22 0.65 -2.17
N LYS A 714 -20.88 0.51 -0.88
CA LYS A 714 -21.41 1.33 0.22
C LYS A 714 -21.12 2.82 0.04
N ASN A 715 -20.01 3.15 -0.63
CA ASN A 715 -19.59 4.52 -0.89
C ASN A 715 -19.99 5.03 -2.29
N ALA A 716 -20.67 4.20 -3.08
CA ALA A 716 -21.12 4.56 -4.43
C ALA A 716 -22.53 5.12 -4.42
N ILE A 717 -22.82 6.00 -5.40
CA ILE A 717 -24.19 6.47 -5.71
C ILE A 717 -24.62 5.74 -6.98
N ILE A 718 -25.73 5.03 -6.92
CA ILE A 718 -26.26 4.27 -8.06
C ILE A 718 -27.34 5.08 -8.73
N ILE A 719 -27.16 5.41 -9.99
CA ILE A 719 -28.14 6.15 -10.82
C ILE A 719 -28.51 5.26 -12.01
N MET A 720 -29.80 5.01 -12.16
CA MET A 720 -30.37 4.27 -13.29
C MET A 720 -31.18 5.24 -14.14
N THR A 721 -30.92 5.36 -15.43
CA THR A 721 -31.76 6.18 -16.32
C THR A 721 -32.71 5.32 -17.10
N SER A 722 -33.93 5.80 -17.33
CA SER A 722 -34.90 5.12 -18.15
C SER A 722 -35.73 6.13 -18.97
N ASN A 723 -36.12 5.68 -20.15
CA ASN A 723 -37.01 6.39 -21.04
C ASN A 723 -38.49 5.87 -20.94
N ILE A 724 -38.75 4.95 -20.01
CA ILE A 724 -40.10 4.48 -19.70
C ILE A 724 -40.97 5.65 -19.26
N ALA A 725 -42.26 5.62 -19.57
CA ALA A 725 -43.23 6.69 -19.28
C ALA A 725 -42.89 8.06 -19.88
N SER A 726 -41.96 8.16 -20.86
CA SER A 726 -41.59 9.43 -21.50
C SER A 726 -42.76 10.06 -22.27
N GLN A 727 -43.66 9.25 -22.79
CA GLN A 727 -44.88 9.72 -23.48
C GLN A 727 -45.87 10.33 -22.46
N GLU A 728 -46.13 9.60 -21.40
CA GLU A 728 -47.03 10.03 -20.32
C GLU A 728 -46.54 11.30 -19.67
N ILE A 729 -45.25 11.46 -19.48
CA ILE A 729 -44.62 12.66 -18.92
C ILE A 729 -44.80 13.86 -19.86
N ARG A 730 -44.61 13.68 -21.17
CA ARG A 730 -44.80 14.74 -22.15
C ARG A 730 -46.27 15.14 -22.26
N ASP A 731 -47.19 14.18 -22.27
CA ASP A 731 -48.62 14.46 -22.38
C ASP A 731 -49.13 15.20 -21.14
N PHE A 732 -48.68 14.83 -19.95
CA PHE A 732 -48.99 15.53 -18.70
C PHE A 732 -48.41 16.96 -18.69
N ALA A 733 -47.21 17.20 -19.19
CA ALA A 733 -46.61 18.53 -19.28
C ALA A 733 -47.45 19.43 -20.22
N LYS A 734 -47.83 18.95 -21.42
CA LYS A 734 -48.67 19.68 -22.37
C LYS A 734 -50.04 20.01 -21.82
N GLU A 735 -50.66 19.08 -21.07
CA GLU A 735 -51.95 19.32 -20.40
C GLU A 735 -51.84 20.40 -19.32
N ASN A 736 -50.70 20.53 -18.65
CA ASN A 736 -50.49 21.57 -17.62
C ASN A 736 -50.13 22.92 -18.22
N GLU A 737 -49.39 23.01 -19.32
CA GLU A 737 -49.14 24.26 -20.04
C GLU A 737 -50.45 24.88 -20.56
N SER A 738 -51.29 24.07 -21.19
CA SER A 738 -52.59 24.53 -21.69
C SER A 738 -53.55 24.97 -20.59
N MET A 739 -53.40 24.43 -19.36
CA MET A 739 -54.18 24.89 -18.19
C MET A 739 -53.59 26.15 -17.55
N GLY A 740 -52.28 26.33 -17.55
CA GLY A 740 -51.62 27.55 -17.08
C GLY A 740 -52.10 28.78 -17.86
N GLU A 741 -52.10 28.68 -19.19
CA GLU A 741 -52.61 29.74 -20.08
C GLU A 741 -54.10 30.03 -19.85
N MET A 742 -54.92 29.01 -19.52
CA MET A 742 -56.33 29.20 -19.16
C MET A 742 -56.54 29.77 -17.75
N MET A 743 -55.58 29.56 -16.82
CA MET A 743 -55.71 29.99 -15.41
C MET A 743 -55.23 31.41 -15.13
N GLU A 744 -54.43 32.04 -16.00
CA GLU A 744 -54.18 33.49 -15.93
C GLU A 744 -55.47 34.33 -16.06
N GLY A 745 -56.52 33.74 -16.59
CA GLY A 745 -57.85 34.35 -16.70
C GLY A 745 -58.86 34.00 -15.63
N MET A 746 -58.65 33.02 -14.76
CA MET A 746 -59.64 32.56 -13.76
C MET A 746 -59.01 32.32 -12.38
N MET A 747 -59.35 33.15 -11.42
CA MET A 747 -59.07 32.94 -9.99
C MET A 747 -59.72 31.65 -9.47
N LYS A 748 -58.88 30.80 -8.78
CA LYS A 748 -59.26 29.65 -7.97
C LYS A 748 -59.87 28.46 -8.72
N ALA A 749 -59.06 27.74 -9.48
CA ALA A 749 -59.40 26.38 -9.79
C ALA A 749 -58.96 25.43 -8.63
N ASP A 750 -59.83 24.48 -8.36
CA ASP A 750 -59.79 23.56 -7.23
C ASP A 750 -58.43 22.86 -7.07
N VAL A 751 -57.74 23.09 -5.95
CA VAL A 751 -56.58 22.33 -5.45
C VAL A 751 -56.86 20.82 -5.46
N ALA A 752 -58.13 20.43 -5.26
CA ALA A 752 -58.58 19.04 -5.33
C ALA A 752 -58.48 18.43 -6.72
N THR A 753 -58.72 19.20 -7.80
CA THR A 753 -58.66 18.72 -9.19
C THR A 753 -57.19 18.54 -9.64
N ALA A 754 -56.32 19.47 -9.24
CA ALA A 754 -54.86 19.34 -9.48
C ALA A 754 -54.26 18.14 -8.75
N SER A 755 -54.64 17.95 -7.47
CA SER A 755 -54.19 16.77 -6.68
C SER A 755 -54.66 15.44 -7.28
N LYS A 756 -55.90 15.39 -7.81
CA LYS A 756 -56.42 14.17 -8.46
C LYS A 756 -55.69 13.86 -9.76
N LYS A 757 -55.38 14.84 -10.60
CA LYS A 757 -54.63 14.67 -11.83
C LYS A 757 -53.19 14.22 -11.57
N LEU A 758 -52.56 14.79 -10.55
CA LEU A 758 -51.22 14.37 -10.14
C LEU A 758 -51.22 12.91 -9.63
N ALA A 759 -52.23 12.51 -8.88
CA ALA A 759 -52.37 11.12 -8.44
C ALA A 759 -52.62 10.16 -9.62
N GLU A 760 -53.44 10.55 -10.60
CA GLU A 760 -53.66 9.75 -11.83
C GLU A 760 -52.39 9.65 -12.65
N PHE A 761 -51.60 10.71 -12.78
CA PHE A 761 -50.30 10.70 -13.45
C PHE A 761 -49.31 9.78 -12.73
N THR A 762 -49.15 9.90 -11.44
CA THR A 762 -48.29 9.05 -10.64
C THR A 762 -48.66 7.55 -10.78
N ASN A 763 -49.98 7.25 -10.79
CA ASN A 763 -50.41 5.86 -11.00
C ASN A 763 -50.07 5.34 -12.39
N ARG A 764 -50.22 6.14 -13.46
CA ARG A 764 -49.82 5.73 -14.84
C ARG A 764 -48.32 5.44 -14.92
N ILE A 765 -47.49 6.29 -14.31
CA ILE A 765 -46.05 6.04 -14.24
C ILE A 765 -45.75 4.72 -13.51
N GLN A 766 -46.38 4.50 -12.34
CA GLN A 766 -46.17 3.27 -11.58
C GLN A 766 -46.66 2.04 -12.35
N ASP A 767 -47.74 2.11 -13.09
CA ASP A 767 -48.24 1.00 -13.92
C ASP A 767 -47.24 0.68 -15.04
N SER A 768 -46.68 1.69 -15.74
CA SER A 768 -45.66 1.53 -16.77
C SER A 768 -44.37 0.90 -16.20
N LEU A 769 -43.96 1.30 -15.00
CA LEU A 769 -42.81 0.72 -14.29
C LEU A 769 -43.03 -0.74 -13.89
N ARG A 770 -44.23 -1.06 -13.33
CA ARG A 770 -44.60 -2.44 -12.95
C ARG A 770 -44.72 -3.38 -14.13
N ALA A 771 -45.04 -2.85 -15.32
CA ALA A 771 -45.07 -3.65 -16.55
C ALA A 771 -43.65 -4.07 -16.99
N THR A 772 -42.60 -3.33 -16.63
CA THR A 772 -41.22 -3.59 -17.07
C THR A 772 -40.35 -4.19 -15.98
N PHE A 773 -40.48 -3.70 -14.76
CA PHE A 773 -39.65 -4.08 -13.63
C PHE A 773 -40.41 -4.88 -12.58
N LYS A 774 -39.75 -5.84 -11.96
CA LYS A 774 -40.31 -6.59 -10.84
C LYS A 774 -40.52 -5.69 -9.61
N PRO A 775 -41.64 -5.88 -8.85
CA PRO A 775 -41.87 -5.09 -7.64
C PRO A 775 -40.75 -5.13 -6.61
N GLU A 776 -40.08 -6.27 -6.46
CA GLU A 776 -38.94 -6.45 -5.56
C GLU A 776 -37.77 -5.54 -5.90
N PHE A 777 -37.53 -5.25 -7.19
CA PHE A 777 -36.48 -4.34 -7.62
C PHE A 777 -36.85 -2.88 -7.37
N LEU A 778 -38.08 -2.48 -7.71
CA LEU A 778 -38.56 -1.11 -7.49
C LEU A 778 -38.59 -0.71 -6.02
N ASN A 779 -38.91 -1.65 -5.10
CA ASN A 779 -38.94 -1.42 -3.67
C ASN A 779 -37.54 -1.26 -3.02
N ARG A 780 -36.45 -1.53 -3.75
CA ARG A 780 -35.06 -1.39 -3.27
C ARG A 780 -34.42 -0.08 -3.70
N ILE A 781 -35.10 0.64 -4.60
CA ILE A 781 -34.63 1.95 -5.06
C ILE A 781 -35.11 3.00 -4.03
N ASP A 782 -34.19 3.87 -3.59
CA ASP A 782 -34.46 4.88 -2.56
C ASP A 782 -35.43 5.93 -3.08
N ASP A 783 -35.27 6.35 -4.35
CA ASP A 783 -36.21 7.31 -4.95
C ASP A 783 -36.32 7.14 -6.47
N ILE A 784 -37.55 7.32 -6.99
CA ILE A 784 -37.88 7.30 -8.42
C ILE A 784 -38.23 8.71 -8.85
N ILE A 785 -37.33 9.33 -9.57
CA ILE A 785 -37.35 10.75 -9.86
C ILE A 785 -37.77 10.98 -11.30
N THR A 786 -38.82 11.79 -11.49
CA THR A 786 -39.35 12.15 -12.81
C THR A 786 -38.77 13.49 -13.29
N PHE A 787 -38.01 13.44 -14.40
CA PHE A 787 -37.51 14.64 -15.05
C PHE A 787 -38.55 15.27 -15.95
N LYS A 788 -38.81 16.55 -15.74
CA LYS A 788 -39.79 17.34 -16.52
C LYS A 788 -39.22 17.64 -17.92
N PRO A 789 -40.02 17.67 -18.97
CA PRO A 789 -39.60 18.20 -20.26
C PRO A 789 -39.12 19.66 -20.09
N LEU A 790 -38.10 20.04 -20.90
CA LEU A 790 -37.60 21.42 -20.86
C LEU A 790 -38.58 22.34 -21.56
N SER A 791 -38.76 23.55 -21.01
CA SER A 791 -39.45 24.65 -21.67
C SER A 791 -38.47 25.48 -22.51
N ILE A 792 -39.00 26.30 -23.41
CA ILE A 792 -38.17 27.24 -24.21
C ILE A 792 -37.46 28.22 -23.28
N GLU A 793 -38.11 28.66 -22.18
CA GLU A 793 -37.52 29.56 -21.18
C GLU A 793 -36.29 28.94 -20.50
N SER A 794 -36.28 27.62 -20.33
CA SER A 794 -35.13 26.87 -19.78
C SER A 794 -33.93 26.77 -20.73
N MET A 795 -34.10 27.07 -22.00
CA MET A 795 -33.07 26.93 -23.02
C MET A 795 -31.98 27.99 -22.92
N GLU A 796 -32.35 29.26 -22.65
CA GLU A 796 -31.37 30.34 -22.58
C GLU A 796 -30.30 30.13 -21.51
N PRO A 797 -30.61 29.75 -20.26
CA PRO A 797 -29.59 29.34 -19.28
C PRO A 797 -28.74 28.17 -19.75
N ILE A 798 -29.31 27.16 -20.43
CA ILE A 798 -28.59 26.01 -20.96
C ILE A 798 -27.61 26.43 -22.06
N VAL A 799 -28.02 27.33 -22.96
CA VAL A 799 -27.15 27.90 -24.00
C VAL A 799 -25.97 28.63 -23.35
N LYS A 800 -26.20 29.45 -22.32
CA LYS A 800 -25.14 30.17 -21.59
C LYS A 800 -24.14 29.18 -20.96
N LEU A 801 -24.60 28.10 -20.33
CA LEU A 801 -23.74 27.06 -19.77
C LEU A 801 -22.88 26.37 -20.82
N GLN A 802 -23.45 26.00 -21.97
CA GLN A 802 -22.72 25.38 -23.09
C GLN A 802 -21.69 26.34 -23.72
N LEU A 803 -21.98 27.64 -23.77
CA LEU A 803 -21.05 28.67 -24.24
C LEU A 803 -19.91 28.90 -23.25
N GLU A 804 -20.14 28.75 -21.96
CA GLU A 804 -19.09 28.85 -20.94
C GLU A 804 -18.02 27.77 -21.10
N ASP A 805 -18.41 26.56 -21.53
CA ASP A 805 -17.45 25.51 -21.90
C ASP A 805 -16.59 25.89 -23.12
N VAL A 806 -17.15 26.66 -24.04
CA VAL A 806 -16.38 27.20 -25.19
C VAL A 806 -15.44 28.32 -24.73
N ARG A 807 -15.90 29.22 -23.85
CA ARG A 807 -15.08 30.28 -23.26
C ARG A 807 -13.87 29.74 -22.53
N ARG A 808 -14.06 28.69 -21.69
CA ARG A 808 -12.94 28.03 -20.98
C ARG A 808 -11.86 27.50 -21.93
N ARG A 809 -12.23 26.92 -23.07
CA ARG A 809 -11.26 26.42 -24.08
C ARG A 809 -10.53 27.55 -24.82
N LEU A 810 -11.17 28.71 -24.94
CA LEU A 810 -10.57 29.89 -25.56
C LEU A 810 -9.69 30.68 -24.56
N ALA A 811 -9.92 30.53 -23.26
CA ALA A 811 -9.16 31.19 -22.20
C ALA A 811 -7.65 30.81 -22.23
N ASP A 812 -7.31 29.57 -22.60
CA ASP A 812 -5.93 29.10 -22.76
C ASP A 812 -5.14 29.93 -23.81
N ARG A 813 -5.85 30.57 -24.74
CA ARG A 813 -5.30 31.48 -25.78
C ARG A 813 -5.54 32.94 -25.44
N HIS A 814 -6.06 33.25 -24.27
CA HIS A 814 -6.48 34.59 -23.85
C HIS A 814 -7.52 35.25 -24.78
N VAL A 815 -8.34 34.44 -25.48
CA VAL A 815 -9.38 34.89 -26.38
C VAL A 815 -10.70 35.00 -25.62
N SER A 816 -11.33 36.18 -25.65
CA SER A 816 -12.67 36.40 -25.09
C SER A 816 -13.79 36.12 -26.11
N LEU A 817 -14.89 35.56 -25.64
CA LEU A 817 -16.07 35.24 -26.48
C LEU A 817 -17.32 35.90 -25.90
N ASP A 818 -17.95 36.77 -26.73
CA ASP A 818 -19.25 37.33 -26.43
C ASP A 818 -20.27 36.91 -27.50
N VAL A 819 -21.51 36.76 -27.05
CA VAL A 819 -22.63 36.38 -27.89
C VAL A 819 -23.75 37.39 -27.70
N THR A 820 -24.24 37.98 -28.77
CA THR A 820 -25.32 38.98 -28.68
C THR A 820 -26.64 38.39 -28.13
N PRO A 821 -27.50 39.19 -27.46
CA PRO A 821 -28.78 38.69 -27.00
C PRO A 821 -29.66 38.07 -28.10
N ALA A 822 -29.63 38.64 -29.31
CA ALA A 822 -30.32 38.09 -30.46
C ALA A 822 -29.76 36.70 -30.85
N ALA A 823 -28.45 36.53 -30.88
CA ALA A 823 -27.86 35.24 -31.16
C ALA A 823 -28.14 34.20 -30.05
N LEU A 824 -28.22 34.60 -28.78
CA LEU A 824 -28.64 33.75 -27.67
C LEU A 824 -30.07 33.25 -27.81
N GLU A 825 -31.00 34.16 -28.21
CA GLU A 825 -32.41 33.83 -28.43
C GLU A 825 -32.53 32.83 -29.62
N HIS A 826 -31.87 33.09 -30.75
CA HIS A 826 -31.87 32.19 -31.89
C HIS A 826 -31.26 30.81 -31.53
N LEU A 827 -30.16 30.77 -30.82
CA LEU A 827 -29.56 29.48 -30.33
C LEU A 827 -30.51 28.72 -29.42
N SER A 828 -31.33 29.44 -28.64
CA SER A 828 -32.29 28.82 -27.72
C SER A 828 -33.48 28.21 -28.50
N ILE A 829 -33.97 28.89 -29.50
CA ILE A 829 -35.10 28.44 -30.34
C ILE A 829 -34.63 27.29 -31.27
N ASP A 830 -33.56 27.49 -32.02
CA ASP A 830 -33.03 26.50 -32.97
C ASP A 830 -32.44 25.26 -32.31
N GLY A 831 -31.96 25.41 -31.07
CA GLY A 831 -31.38 24.33 -30.27
C GLY A 831 -32.40 23.48 -29.50
N PHE A 832 -33.68 23.88 -29.48
CA PHE A 832 -34.77 23.20 -28.83
C PHE A 832 -35.50 22.24 -29.77
N ASP A 833 -35.75 21.04 -29.28
CA ASP A 833 -36.61 20.05 -29.93
C ASP A 833 -37.61 19.46 -28.93
N PRO A 834 -38.92 19.52 -29.19
CA PRO A 834 -39.94 19.01 -28.28
C PRO A 834 -39.80 17.50 -27.90
N VAL A 835 -39.09 16.71 -28.72
CA VAL A 835 -38.90 15.28 -28.52
C VAL A 835 -37.54 14.99 -27.91
N TYR A 836 -36.48 15.68 -28.33
CA TYR A 836 -35.12 15.45 -27.95
C TYR A 836 -34.54 16.48 -26.95
N GLY A 837 -35.39 17.44 -26.52
CA GLY A 837 -35.00 18.45 -25.53
C GLY A 837 -33.81 19.31 -26.03
N ALA A 838 -32.84 19.52 -25.18
CA ALA A 838 -31.62 20.29 -25.47
C ALA A 838 -30.51 19.48 -26.20
N ARG A 839 -30.76 18.23 -26.60
CA ARG A 839 -29.72 17.40 -27.28
C ARG A 839 -29.24 17.99 -28.62
N PRO A 840 -30.06 18.62 -29.46
CA PRO A 840 -29.61 19.26 -30.69
C PRO A 840 -28.72 20.49 -30.47
N LEU A 841 -28.89 21.20 -29.33
CA LEU A 841 -28.17 22.43 -29.00
C LEU A 841 -26.64 22.29 -29.10
N LYS A 842 -26.10 21.20 -28.55
CA LYS A 842 -24.63 20.96 -28.58
C LYS A 842 -24.08 20.89 -30.00
N ARG A 843 -24.84 20.31 -30.94
CA ARG A 843 -24.44 20.24 -32.36
C ARG A 843 -24.61 21.60 -33.02
N LEU A 844 -25.63 22.37 -32.66
CA LEU A 844 -25.84 23.72 -33.17
C LEU A 844 -24.71 24.65 -32.76
N ILE A 845 -24.35 24.67 -31.46
CA ILE A 845 -23.19 25.44 -30.92
C ILE A 845 -21.89 25.01 -31.60
N GLN A 846 -21.69 23.71 -31.80
CA GLN A 846 -20.51 23.23 -32.51
C GLN A 846 -20.43 23.82 -33.92
N ARG A 847 -21.50 23.74 -34.69
CA ARG A 847 -21.54 24.21 -36.09
C ARG A 847 -21.52 25.73 -36.21
N GLU A 848 -22.32 26.42 -35.41
CA GLU A 848 -22.56 27.87 -35.62
C GLU A 848 -21.58 28.74 -34.83
N VAL A 849 -21.01 28.23 -33.74
CA VAL A 849 -20.05 28.96 -32.92
C VAL A 849 -18.65 28.42 -33.08
N VAL A 850 -18.41 27.14 -32.69
CA VAL A 850 -17.04 26.58 -32.60
C VAL A 850 -16.40 26.44 -33.99
N ASP A 851 -17.13 25.93 -35.00
CA ASP A 851 -16.58 25.73 -36.33
C ASP A 851 -16.30 27.09 -37.03
N ARG A 852 -17.09 28.13 -36.72
CA ARG A 852 -16.83 29.49 -37.27
C ARG A 852 -15.61 30.13 -36.58
N ILE A 853 -15.44 29.95 -35.31
CA ILE A 853 -14.22 30.41 -34.61
C ILE A 853 -12.99 29.67 -35.14
N ALA A 854 -13.11 28.34 -35.35
CA ALA A 854 -12.03 27.53 -35.91
C ALA A 854 -11.66 27.98 -37.35
N ASP A 855 -12.64 28.30 -38.18
CA ASP A 855 -12.37 28.82 -39.53
C ASP A 855 -11.64 30.18 -39.49
N ALA A 856 -12.04 31.08 -38.54
CA ALA A 856 -11.33 32.33 -38.34
C ALA A 856 -9.88 32.10 -37.84
N ALA A 857 -9.66 31.11 -36.98
CA ALA A 857 -8.32 30.75 -36.51
C ALA A 857 -7.44 30.19 -37.64
N VAL A 858 -7.97 29.27 -38.45
CA VAL A 858 -7.24 28.68 -39.61
C VAL A 858 -6.89 29.74 -40.66
N ARG A 859 -7.74 30.72 -40.85
CA ARG A 859 -7.47 31.87 -41.76
C ARG A 859 -6.53 32.91 -41.18
N GLY A 860 -5.98 32.69 -39.95
CA GLY A 860 -5.05 33.60 -39.31
C GLY A 860 -5.68 34.91 -38.80
N LYS A 861 -7.02 34.98 -38.68
CA LYS A 861 -7.72 36.15 -38.18
C LYS A 861 -7.84 36.15 -36.65
N LEU A 862 -7.75 34.99 -35.99
CA LEU A 862 -7.81 34.86 -34.56
C LEU A 862 -6.37 34.88 -33.99
N LEU A 863 -5.98 35.97 -33.42
CA LEU A 863 -4.72 36.17 -32.69
C LEU A 863 -4.92 35.96 -31.20
N ASP A 864 -3.82 35.74 -30.44
CA ASP A 864 -3.90 35.74 -29.01
C ASP A 864 -4.40 37.09 -28.48
N ARG A 865 -5.25 37.08 -27.45
CA ARG A 865 -5.95 38.25 -26.88
C ARG A 865 -6.98 38.91 -27.83
N SER A 866 -7.45 38.20 -28.88
CA SER A 866 -8.55 38.67 -29.70
C SER A 866 -9.88 38.60 -28.96
N HIS A 867 -10.82 39.44 -29.34
CA HIS A 867 -12.21 39.40 -28.91
C HIS A 867 -13.08 38.84 -30.03
N VAL A 868 -13.87 37.80 -29.75
CA VAL A 868 -14.79 37.15 -30.68
C VAL A 868 -16.23 37.54 -30.33
N LEU A 869 -16.95 38.08 -31.26
CA LEU A 869 -18.36 38.40 -31.16
C LEU A 869 -19.18 37.51 -32.10
N ILE A 870 -20.11 36.73 -31.55
CA ILE A 870 -21.10 35.97 -32.31
C ILE A 870 -22.40 36.76 -32.33
N ASP A 871 -22.93 37.00 -33.52
CA ASP A 871 -24.12 37.76 -33.80
C ASP A 871 -24.99 37.04 -34.82
N VAL A 872 -26.27 37.45 -34.93
CA VAL A 872 -27.21 36.92 -35.93
C VAL A 872 -27.73 38.09 -36.78
N ASP A 873 -27.82 37.89 -38.09
CA ASP A 873 -28.53 38.78 -38.96
C ASP A 873 -30.03 38.46 -38.92
N ASP A 874 -30.78 39.30 -38.22
CA ASP A 874 -32.25 39.12 -38.01
C ASP A 874 -33.01 38.98 -39.31
N ALA A 875 -32.53 39.53 -40.44
CA ALA A 875 -33.19 39.48 -41.73
C ALA A 875 -32.96 38.16 -42.49
N ALA A 876 -31.80 37.50 -42.27
CA ALA A 876 -31.40 36.26 -42.95
C ALA A 876 -31.41 35.04 -42.01
N GLY A 877 -31.43 35.25 -40.69
CA GLY A 877 -31.29 34.17 -39.68
C GLY A 877 -29.93 33.52 -39.65
N ASP A 878 -28.93 34.11 -40.32
CA ASP A 878 -27.57 33.54 -40.42
C ASP A 878 -26.67 34.02 -39.27
N TYR A 879 -25.96 33.11 -38.62
CA TYR A 879 -24.99 33.45 -37.62
C TYR A 879 -23.73 34.05 -38.21
N THR A 880 -23.19 35.08 -37.59
CA THR A 880 -21.95 35.77 -38.00
C THR A 880 -20.94 35.74 -36.90
N CYS A 881 -19.66 35.54 -37.28
CA CYS A 881 -18.55 35.56 -36.33
C CYS A 881 -17.63 36.74 -36.71
N ARG A 882 -17.54 37.71 -35.81
CA ARG A 882 -16.60 38.85 -35.95
C ARG A 882 -15.45 38.67 -35.00
N VAL A 883 -14.23 38.83 -35.50
CA VAL A 883 -13.02 38.78 -34.68
C VAL A 883 -12.45 40.20 -34.65
N GLU A 884 -12.41 40.76 -33.50
CA GLU A 884 -11.80 42.07 -33.23
C GLU A 884 -10.35 41.86 -32.80
N ALA A 885 -9.44 42.68 -33.37
CA ALA A 885 -8.04 42.64 -32.98
C ALA A 885 -7.85 42.97 -31.48
N PRO A 886 -6.77 42.54 -30.84
CA PRO A 886 -6.49 42.89 -29.48
C PRO A 886 -6.53 44.39 -29.27
N LEU A 887 -7.22 44.87 -28.21
CA LEU A 887 -7.17 46.27 -27.81
C LEU A 887 -5.71 46.58 -27.43
N ASP A 888 -5.13 47.52 -28.21
CA ASP A 888 -3.80 48.06 -27.95
C ASP A 888 -3.89 48.88 -26.62
N LEU A 889 -3.56 48.28 -25.51
CA LEU A 889 -3.59 48.94 -24.20
C LEU A 889 -2.60 50.11 -24.07
N ASP A 890 -1.63 50.20 -25.00
CA ASP A 890 -0.70 51.29 -25.09
C ASP A 890 -1.26 52.54 -25.79
N ALA A 891 -2.49 52.50 -26.34
CA ALA A 891 -3.14 53.64 -27.02
C ALA A 891 -4.16 54.38 -26.13
N LEU A 892 -4.31 54.09 -24.86
CA LEU A 892 -5.14 54.85 -23.94
C LEU A 892 -4.37 56.07 -23.42
N PRO A 893 -4.83 57.28 -23.62
CA PRO A 893 -4.21 58.44 -23.01
C PRO A 893 -4.36 58.33 -21.50
N LEU A 894 -3.21 58.43 -20.79
CA LEU A 894 -3.17 58.59 -19.36
C LEU A 894 -3.93 59.88 -18.99
N GLU A 895 -5.16 59.80 -18.49
CA GLU A 895 -5.81 60.80 -17.68
C GLU A 895 -5.67 60.47 -16.19
#